data_b2c0bb8d4f152c3dda553fc4b465f682
#
_entry.id   b2c0bb8d4f152c3dda553fc4b465f682
#
_cell.length_a   1.000
_cell.length_b   1.000
_cell.length_c   1.000
_cell.angle_alpha   90.00
_cell.angle_beta   90.00
_cell.angle_gamma   90.00
#
_symmetry.space_group_name_H-M   'P 1'
#
loop_
_entity.id
_entity.type
_entity.pdbx_description
1 polymer ?
#
loop_
_entity_poly.entity_id
_entity_poly.type
_entity_poly.pdbx_seq_one_letter_code
_entity_poly.pdbx_strand_id
1 'polypeptide(L)'
;MMFPETKTLVVEKLKDVYGFKVKGNDKLRGRCPDCNHKEASAWVYPEEPWVVFCPRKNECGKENHIRDLFPELFEKWEKRFEPTPEDPNKTVNAYLVEGRGFPLEPLKGLYTQESITRYKPKKTTSITLRFPITDEEGNTGWWQRILDEQGVLPKTTFKEDWTSAGHAWMTPNTNYIESKEIWITEGIFDTIALWLSGITSFSALSAGNYPKIFLNHIAMKCAEQELPLPKLIWAYDNDNAGHEGIRKNIALAEELGFECEAALPPAGRKKTDWNDLYKQDRLKFSDLETYKFYGSLLIAEKPVDKGILIYKRYGTKSFPFDFNNCIYWFKLNMDKYDDYMKGIDFEPSDNEDWAQEEKDQATSERRESAIQHAADVEIMMECRPHGLYYQYQKEIDEADYYFQIDFPRGAKTIKNTFSPSHISSAPEFGKRLLHVAPGVFYEGNSKQLLAFLKRELKDIKRVQLIDYVGYHAEQKTYVLGELAYQNGKQYTINKEDYFELPRHTNLKCNAPFALEINKKQEEYQQTWVKDLIDAYGVKGLIGLTAFFGSLYAQQIRKTHKSFPFVELVGEPGTGKSTLIQFLWKLFGRVNYEGLDPTKTSKAGLIRTLRQVSNLPVVFIESDRQGESASKQFNWDMFKTMFDGGSLGAMGVKAGGNTTYEPLFMGTLIISQNAEVLASEAIMGRIVHVKFFKDQLSKASLYASRNLSKYEPENVSQFILQCLSKEKDILEAFNIGYEKYDAMLHQEQYNIQSSRIVHNHAQLMSLFDAMCRHVIEVPAQVQKQVTEEFIKMAQSRDKVLKSDPVIVQNFWNTIEEMEDSIRKVEHAESVVNHSAKSDIIAINFAHLYKVAADYRYALPEVNELQNALRHSLHYRFIEANKAIQSKITNSTKRCWIFEKPTSQRD
;
A
#
# COMPACT_ATOMS: atom_id res chain seq x y z
N MET A 1 -2.02 -16.21 3.07
CA MET A 1 -2.99 -16.65 2.03
C MET A 1 -3.55 -18.00 2.45
N MET A 2 -4.84 -18.26 2.29
CA MET A 2 -5.43 -19.57 2.53
C MET A 2 -5.10 -20.48 1.34
N PHE A 3 -4.71 -21.72 1.58
CA PHE A 3 -4.46 -22.66 0.49
C PHE A 3 -5.72 -22.91 -0.32
N PRO A 4 -5.64 -23.10 -1.63
CA PRO A 4 -6.82 -23.33 -2.47
C PRO A 4 -7.69 -24.49 -1.98
N GLU A 5 -7.06 -25.58 -1.56
CA GLU A 5 -7.71 -26.76 -1.01
C GLU A 5 -8.49 -26.44 0.29
N THR A 6 -7.83 -25.77 1.24
CA THR A 6 -8.46 -25.35 2.50
C THR A 6 -9.61 -24.38 2.24
N LYS A 7 -9.48 -23.50 1.25
CA LYS A 7 -10.52 -22.56 0.86
C LYS A 7 -11.79 -23.26 0.36
N THR A 8 -11.62 -24.27 -0.48
CA THR A 8 -12.74 -25.07 -0.98
C THR A 8 -13.48 -25.74 0.19
N LEU A 9 -12.72 -26.37 1.08
CA LEU A 9 -13.28 -27.03 2.27
C LEU A 9 -14.00 -26.06 3.21
N VAL A 10 -13.47 -24.85 3.41
CA VAL A 10 -14.13 -23.80 4.19
C VAL A 10 -15.47 -23.41 3.58
N VAL A 11 -15.51 -23.21 2.26
CA VAL A 11 -16.74 -22.84 1.56
C VAL A 11 -17.78 -23.97 1.66
N GLU A 12 -17.37 -25.22 1.52
CA GLU A 12 -18.23 -26.40 1.69
C GLU A 12 -18.77 -26.49 3.13
N LYS A 13 -17.91 -26.41 4.12
CA LYS A 13 -18.32 -26.40 5.55
C LYS A 13 -19.31 -25.29 5.87
N LEU A 14 -19.09 -24.09 5.32
CA LEU A 14 -20.02 -22.98 5.50
C LEU A 14 -21.39 -23.26 4.84
N LYS A 15 -21.40 -23.92 3.69
CA LYS A 15 -22.66 -24.36 3.05
C LYS A 15 -23.39 -25.38 3.89
N ASP A 16 -22.68 -26.40 4.36
CA ASP A 16 -23.26 -27.53 5.09
C ASP A 16 -23.74 -27.12 6.49
N VAL A 17 -22.90 -26.43 7.27
CA VAL A 17 -23.20 -26.13 8.67
C VAL A 17 -24.14 -24.93 8.82
N TYR A 18 -23.91 -23.85 8.04
CA TYR A 18 -24.64 -22.60 8.19
C TYR A 18 -25.53 -22.25 6.99
N GLY A 19 -25.64 -23.13 6.00
CA GLY A 19 -26.53 -22.98 4.85
C GLY A 19 -26.12 -21.82 3.92
N PHE A 20 -24.82 -21.53 3.78
CA PHE A 20 -24.36 -20.46 2.90
C PHE A 20 -24.64 -20.78 1.44
N LYS A 21 -25.18 -19.82 0.71
CA LYS A 21 -25.47 -19.91 -0.73
C LYS A 21 -25.00 -18.65 -1.44
N VAL A 22 -24.70 -18.74 -2.73
CA VAL A 22 -24.40 -17.58 -3.57
C VAL A 22 -25.66 -16.71 -3.67
N LYS A 23 -25.57 -15.46 -3.22
CA LYS A 23 -26.63 -14.45 -3.37
C LYS A 23 -26.01 -13.11 -3.77
N GLY A 24 -26.22 -12.69 -5.03
CA GLY A 24 -25.70 -11.44 -5.57
C GLY A 24 -24.20 -11.47 -5.89
N ASN A 25 -23.66 -10.32 -6.29
CA ASN A 25 -22.27 -10.22 -6.74
C ASN A 25 -21.28 -10.63 -5.64
N ASP A 26 -20.54 -11.73 -5.88
CA ASP A 26 -19.31 -12.16 -5.20
C ASP A 26 -19.40 -12.47 -3.69
N LYS A 27 -20.57 -12.74 -3.12
CA LYS A 27 -20.70 -13.09 -1.69
C LYS A 27 -21.52 -14.35 -1.47
N LEU A 28 -21.04 -15.19 -0.54
CA LEU A 28 -21.88 -16.22 0.03
C LEU A 28 -22.66 -15.63 1.22
N ARG A 29 -23.94 -15.98 1.34
CA ARG A 29 -24.81 -15.57 2.45
C ARG A 29 -25.45 -16.76 3.12
N GLY A 30 -25.47 -16.76 4.45
CA GLY A 30 -25.99 -17.84 5.27
C GLY A 30 -26.38 -17.37 6.67
N ARG A 31 -26.63 -18.33 7.55
CA ARG A 31 -26.93 -18.08 8.97
C ARG A 31 -25.68 -17.59 9.69
N CYS A 32 -25.84 -16.63 10.60
CA CYS A 32 -24.73 -16.20 11.45
C CYS A 32 -24.37 -17.29 12.45
N PRO A 33 -23.08 -17.63 12.63
CA PRO A 33 -22.63 -18.63 13.60
C PRO A 33 -23.05 -18.33 15.06
N ASP A 34 -23.15 -17.05 15.43
CA ASP A 34 -23.50 -16.66 16.81
C ASP A 34 -25.01 -16.51 17.02
N CYS A 35 -25.66 -15.64 16.26
CA CYS A 35 -27.06 -15.30 16.49
C CYS A 35 -28.04 -16.22 15.75
N ASN A 36 -27.56 -17.11 14.89
CA ASN A 36 -28.32 -18.13 14.14
C ASN A 36 -29.59 -17.59 13.46
N HIS A 37 -29.60 -16.31 13.07
CA HIS A 37 -30.79 -15.68 12.48
C HIS A 37 -31.18 -16.38 11.17
N LYS A 38 -32.48 -16.69 11.02
CA LYS A 38 -33.00 -17.57 9.95
C LYS A 38 -32.95 -16.95 8.55
N GLU A 39 -32.95 -15.61 8.45
CA GLU A 39 -32.88 -14.91 7.18
C GLU A 39 -31.42 -14.67 6.82
N ALA A 40 -30.82 -15.49 6.00
CA ALA A 40 -29.47 -15.46 5.47
C ALA A 40 -28.81 -14.06 5.48
N SER A 41 -28.45 -13.57 6.66
CA SER A 41 -27.94 -12.21 6.86
C SER A 41 -26.43 -12.15 6.95
N ALA A 42 -25.79 -13.17 7.50
CA ALA A 42 -24.33 -13.24 7.55
C ALA A 42 -23.75 -13.50 6.17
N TRP A 43 -22.58 -12.99 5.92
CA TRP A 43 -21.92 -13.10 4.62
C TRP A 43 -20.42 -13.32 4.73
N VAL A 44 -19.84 -13.93 3.70
CA VAL A 44 -18.40 -14.16 3.55
C VAL A 44 -18.02 -14.00 2.09
N TYR A 45 -16.77 -13.57 1.85
CA TYR A 45 -16.21 -13.57 0.50
C TYR A 45 -15.68 -14.97 0.16
N PRO A 46 -16.19 -15.62 -0.88
CA PRO A 46 -15.74 -16.97 -1.24
C PRO A 46 -14.30 -16.99 -1.73
N GLU A 47 -13.81 -15.86 -2.24
CA GLU A 47 -12.43 -15.73 -2.72
C GLU A 47 -11.41 -15.69 -1.58
N GLU A 48 -11.76 -15.11 -0.43
CA GLU A 48 -10.97 -15.10 0.80
C GLU A 48 -11.87 -15.32 2.02
N PRO A 49 -12.30 -16.56 2.28
CA PRO A 49 -13.27 -16.85 3.34
C PRO A 49 -12.60 -16.92 4.72
N TRP A 50 -11.97 -15.82 5.15
CA TRP A 50 -11.32 -15.73 6.46
C TRP A 50 -12.28 -15.39 7.60
N VAL A 51 -13.34 -14.59 7.29
CA VAL A 51 -14.23 -14.04 8.31
C VAL A 51 -15.67 -14.07 7.82
N VAL A 52 -16.57 -14.57 8.64
CA VAL A 52 -18.02 -14.47 8.48
C VAL A 52 -18.51 -13.20 9.19
N PHE A 53 -19.14 -12.31 8.44
CA PHE A 53 -19.62 -11.02 8.93
C PHE A 53 -21.12 -11.09 9.20
N CYS A 54 -21.54 -10.68 10.41
CA CYS A 54 -22.95 -10.43 10.71
C CYS A 54 -23.28 -8.95 10.53
N PRO A 55 -24.20 -8.56 9.60
CA PRO A 55 -24.54 -7.16 9.35
C PRO A 55 -25.44 -6.54 10.44
N ARG A 56 -25.95 -7.31 11.38
CA ARG A 56 -26.87 -6.85 12.44
C ARG A 56 -26.11 -6.11 13.53
N LYS A 57 -25.53 -4.95 13.22
CA LYS A 57 -24.63 -4.18 14.11
C LYS A 57 -25.27 -3.82 15.46
N ASN A 58 -26.59 -3.62 15.50
CA ASN A 58 -27.31 -3.22 16.72
C ASN A 58 -27.70 -4.40 17.62
N GLU A 59 -27.55 -5.66 17.16
CA GLU A 59 -27.95 -6.85 17.89
C GLU A 59 -26.83 -7.87 18.05
N CYS A 60 -26.15 -8.26 16.99
CA CYS A 60 -25.05 -9.21 17.00
C CYS A 60 -23.74 -8.58 16.52
N GLY A 61 -23.70 -8.11 15.25
CA GLY A 61 -22.57 -7.40 14.65
C GLY A 61 -21.22 -8.12 14.67
N LYS A 62 -21.19 -9.41 15.09
CA LYS A 62 -19.95 -10.14 15.28
C LYS A 62 -19.27 -10.51 13.98
N GLU A 63 -17.95 -10.52 14.04
CA GLU A 63 -17.06 -11.02 13.01
C GLU A 63 -16.48 -12.37 13.50
N ASN A 64 -16.84 -13.47 12.84
CA ASN A 64 -16.38 -14.79 13.20
C ASN A 64 -15.22 -15.19 12.29
N HIS A 65 -14.05 -15.40 12.85
CA HIS A 65 -12.92 -15.91 12.10
C HIS A 65 -13.14 -17.40 11.78
N ILE A 66 -12.94 -17.76 10.54
CA ILE A 66 -13.09 -19.14 10.06
C ILE A 66 -12.18 -20.11 10.82
N ARG A 67 -11.01 -19.66 11.21
CA ARG A 67 -10.06 -20.46 12.00
C ARG A 67 -10.61 -20.81 13.39
N ASP A 68 -11.45 -19.94 13.95
CA ASP A 68 -12.11 -20.18 15.25
C ASP A 68 -13.36 -21.04 15.09
N LEU A 69 -14.05 -20.91 13.95
CA LEU A 69 -15.22 -21.73 13.60
C LEU A 69 -14.86 -23.17 13.21
N PHE A 70 -13.78 -23.34 12.49
CA PHE A 70 -13.33 -24.62 11.93
C PHE A 70 -11.80 -24.77 12.12
N PRO A 71 -11.31 -24.86 13.37
CA PRO A 71 -9.87 -24.96 13.62
C PRO A 71 -9.25 -26.20 12.97
N GLU A 72 -10.03 -27.28 12.84
CA GLU A 72 -9.62 -28.55 12.22
C GLU A 72 -9.18 -28.38 10.76
N LEU A 73 -9.74 -27.44 10.02
CA LEU A 73 -9.37 -27.20 8.61
C LEU A 73 -7.98 -26.55 8.45
N PHE A 74 -7.42 -26.04 9.53
CA PHE A 74 -6.11 -25.37 9.56
C PHE A 74 -5.01 -26.20 10.23
N GLU A 75 -5.37 -27.39 10.69
CA GLU A 75 -4.39 -28.38 11.14
C GLU A 75 -3.70 -29.02 9.94
N LYS A 76 -2.50 -29.56 10.17
CA LYS A 76 -1.76 -30.31 9.16
C LYS A 76 -2.55 -31.56 8.73
N TRP A 77 -2.46 -31.90 7.46
CA TRP A 77 -3.10 -33.12 6.92
C TRP A 77 -2.78 -34.36 7.75
N GLU A 78 -1.51 -34.51 8.15
CA GLU A 78 -1.05 -35.58 9.02
C GLU A 78 -1.78 -35.67 10.36
N LYS A 79 -2.05 -34.53 11.00
CA LYS A 79 -2.78 -34.46 12.26
C LYS A 79 -4.27 -34.72 12.12
N ARG A 80 -4.86 -34.26 11.01
CA ARG A 80 -6.27 -34.45 10.72
C ARG A 80 -6.60 -35.91 10.37
N PHE A 81 -5.67 -36.60 9.68
CA PHE A 81 -5.85 -37.95 9.14
C PHE A 81 -4.60 -38.77 9.43
N GLU A 82 -4.35 -39.07 10.69
CA GLU A 82 -3.20 -39.88 11.09
C GLU A 82 -3.23 -41.27 10.44
N PRO A 83 -2.11 -41.72 9.85
CA PRO A 83 -1.99 -43.08 9.29
C PRO A 83 -2.22 -44.11 10.38
N THR A 84 -2.87 -45.20 10.03
CA THR A 84 -3.05 -46.37 10.90
C THR A 84 -2.44 -47.62 10.26
N PRO A 85 -2.15 -48.67 11.04
CA PRO A 85 -1.66 -49.92 10.45
C PRO A 85 -2.58 -50.52 9.39
N GLU A 86 -3.92 -50.29 9.52
CA GLU A 86 -4.92 -50.76 8.58
C GLU A 86 -5.05 -49.86 7.34
N ASP A 87 -4.73 -48.58 7.47
CA ASP A 87 -4.67 -47.59 6.36
C ASP A 87 -3.43 -46.74 6.45
N PRO A 88 -2.28 -47.23 5.96
CA PRO A 88 -1.02 -46.48 5.99
C PRO A 88 -1.02 -45.29 5.05
N ASN A 89 -1.95 -45.20 4.11
CA ASN A 89 -2.10 -44.10 3.16
C ASN A 89 -3.20 -43.10 3.55
N LYS A 90 -3.75 -43.19 4.76
CA LYS A 90 -4.92 -42.41 5.19
C LYS A 90 -4.82 -40.88 4.96
N THR A 91 -3.66 -40.29 5.25
CA THR A 91 -3.45 -38.87 5.03
C THR A 91 -3.55 -38.50 3.53
N VAL A 92 -2.90 -39.30 2.70
CA VAL A 92 -2.89 -39.09 1.24
C VAL A 92 -4.26 -39.42 0.64
N ASN A 93 -4.94 -40.45 1.14
CA ASN A 93 -6.32 -40.78 0.75
C ASN A 93 -7.26 -39.61 0.98
N ALA A 94 -7.19 -39.00 2.18
CA ALA A 94 -7.98 -37.83 2.51
C ALA A 94 -7.61 -36.60 1.61
N TYR A 95 -6.33 -36.41 1.35
CA TYR A 95 -5.89 -35.33 0.44
C TYR A 95 -6.44 -35.49 -0.98
N LEU A 96 -6.43 -36.73 -1.52
CA LEU A 96 -6.97 -37.01 -2.85
C LEU A 96 -8.49 -36.80 -2.91
N VAL A 97 -9.23 -37.22 -1.87
CA VAL A 97 -10.69 -37.07 -1.82
C VAL A 97 -11.09 -35.62 -1.50
N GLU A 98 -10.71 -35.13 -0.33
CA GLU A 98 -11.16 -33.82 0.15
C GLU A 98 -10.41 -32.63 -0.55
N GLY A 99 -9.10 -32.80 -0.79
CA GLY A 99 -8.29 -31.76 -1.40
C GLY A 99 -8.46 -31.71 -2.94
N ARG A 100 -8.46 -32.88 -3.60
CA ARG A 100 -8.47 -32.99 -5.06
C ARG A 100 -9.82 -33.38 -5.67
N GLY A 101 -10.74 -33.90 -4.88
CA GLY A 101 -12.07 -34.31 -5.34
C GLY A 101 -12.07 -35.62 -6.13
N PHE A 102 -11.05 -36.46 -5.97
CA PHE A 102 -10.93 -37.69 -6.73
C PHE A 102 -11.52 -38.92 -5.97
N PRO A 103 -12.24 -39.79 -6.61
CA PRO A 103 -12.63 -41.10 -6.04
C PRO A 103 -11.38 -41.96 -5.86
N LEU A 104 -11.29 -42.70 -4.72
CA LEU A 104 -10.11 -43.51 -4.43
C LEU A 104 -10.03 -44.80 -5.22
N GLU A 105 -11.20 -45.43 -5.55
CA GLU A 105 -11.24 -46.73 -6.21
C GLU A 105 -10.39 -46.79 -7.50
N PRO A 106 -10.53 -45.89 -8.46
CA PRO A 106 -9.68 -45.89 -9.66
C PRO A 106 -8.20 -45.68 -9.39
N LEU A 107 -7.85 -45.03 -8.27
CA LEU A 107 -6.48 -44.63 -7.93
C LEU A 107 -5.74 -45.66 -7.06
N LYS A 108 -6.42 -46.72 -6.60
CA LYS A 108 -5.80 -47.75 -5.74
C LYS A 108 -4.58 -48.38 -6.42
N GLY A 109 -3.49 -48.45 -5.69
CA GLY A 109 -2.24 -49.05 -6.19
C GLY A 109 -1.37 -48.10 -7.05
N LEU A 110 -1.86 -46.91 -7.43
CA LEU A 110 -1.11 -45.97 -8.27
C LEU A 110 -0.17 -45.07 -7.48
N TYR A 111 -0.33 -44.98 -6.16
CA TYR A 111 0.43 -44.08 -5.30
C TYR A 111 0.76 -44.71 -3.95
N THR A 112 1.73 -44.09 -3.28
CA THR A 112 2.09 -44.45 -1.91
C THR A 112 2.25 -43.19 -1.06
N GLN A 113 2.14 -43.38 0.26
CA GLN A 113 2.42 -42.36 1.25
C GLN A 113 3.78 -42.61 1.87
N GLU A 114 4.55 -41.51 2.00
CA GLU A 114 5.83 -41.53 2.68
C GLU A 114 6.09 -40.21 3.40
N SER A 115 7.18 -40.09 4.14
CA SER A 115 7.59 -38.81 4.73
C SER A 115 8.92 -38.32 4.18
N ILE A 116 9.03 -37.00 4.04
CA ILE A 116 10.29 -36.31 3.69
C ILE A 116 10.72 -35.44 4.86
N THR A 117 12.02 -35.49 5.19
CA THR A 117 12.61 -34.63 6.21
C THR A 117 13.75 -33.79 5.62
N ARG A 118 13.69 -32.48 5.86
CA ARG A 118 14.76 -31.52 5.53
C ARG A 118 15.35 -30.95 6.81
N TYR A 119 16.67 -30.87 6.89
CA TYR A 119 17.37 -30.48 8.12
C TYR A 119 17.75 -29.01 8.19
N LYS A 120 17.79 -28.27 7.09
CA LYS A 120 18.14 -26.83 7.04
C LYS A 120 17.05 -26.00 6.38
N PRO A 121 16.76 -24.79 6.86
CA PRO A 121 17.34 -24.09 8.02
C PRO A 121 16.88 -24.65 9.38
N LYS A 122 15.76 -25.36 9.43
CA LYS A 122 15.20 -26.04 10.61
C LYS A 122 14.75 -27.43 10.19
N LYS A 123 14.90 -28.45 11.08
CA LYS A 123 14.36 -29.79 10.83
C LYS A 123 12.85 -29.69 10.59
N THR A 124 12.42 -30.03 9.39
CA THR A 124 11.05 -29.98 8.96
C THR A 124 10.69 -31.30 8.28
N THR A 125 9.61 -31.93 8.75
CA THR A 125 9.10 -33.20 8.21
C THR A 125 7.68 -32.96 7.68
N SER A 126 7.36 -33.53 6.51
CA SER A 126 6.02 -33.53 5.94
C SER A 126 5.71 -34.86 5.26
N ILE A 127 4.45 -35.25 5.28
CA ILE A 127 3.98 -36.38 4.48
C ILE A 127 4.00 -36.01 3.00
N THR A 128 4.32 -37.02 2.16
CA THR A 128 4.32 -36.90 0.71
C THR A 128 3.41 -37.94 0.08
N LEU A 129 2.69 -37.52 -0.95
CA LEU A 129 2.04 -38.39 -1.92
C LEU A 129 3.04 -38.69 -3.03
N ARG A 130 3.25 -39.96 -3.33
CA ARG A 130 4.22 -40.41 -4.34
C ARG A 130 3.55 -41.15 -5.47
N PHE A 131 3.93 -40.83 -6.69
CA PHE A 131 3.58 -41.58 -7.90
C PHE A 131 4.85 -42.20 -8.50
N PRO A 132 4.82 -43.50 -8.88
CA PRO A 132 5.93 -44.11 -9.56
C PRO A 132 6.06 -43.61 -11.00
N ILE A 133 7.28 -43.48 -11.47
CA ILE A 133 7.62 -43.22 -12.87
C ILE A 133 8.62 -44.29 -13.26
N THR A 134 8.31 -45.04 -14.31
CA THR A 134 9.17 -46.15 -14.79
C THR A 134 9.86 -45.71 -16.08
N ASP A 135 11.18 -45.95 -16.17
CA ASP A 135 11.95 -45.79 -17.41
C ASP A 135 11.88 -46.99 -18.34
N GLU A 136 12.53 -46.90 -19.48
CA GLU A 136 12.60 -47.99 -20.48
C GLU A 136 13.33 -49.25 -19.98
N GLU A 137 14.18 -49.10 -19.02
CA GLU A 137 14.95 -50.19 -18.39
C GLU A 137 14.21 -50.88 -17.24
N GLY A 138 13.03 -50.34 -16.88
CA GLY A 138 12.19 -50.87 -15.81
C GLY A 138 12.60 -50.30 -14.41
N ASN A 139 13.50 -49.32 -14.32
CA ASN A 139 13.82 -48.65 -13.06
C ASN A 139 12.64 -47.75 -12.69
N THR A 140 12.34 -47.69 -11.38
CA THR A 140 11.24 -46.89 -10.87
C THR A 140 11.77 -45.69 -10.07
N GLY A 141 11.50 -44.50 -10.56
CA GLY A 141 11.64 -43.24 -9.84
C GLY A 141 10.34 -42.82 -9.19
N TRP A 142 10.39 -41.80 -8.36
CA TRP A 142 9.22 -41.32 -7.63
C TRP A 142 9.07 -39.82 -7.75
N TRP A 143 7.95 -39.40 -8.32
CA TRP A 143 7.48 -38.02 -8.20
C TRP A 143 6.73 -37.86 -6.87
N GLN A 144 6.98 -36.76 -6.13
CA GLN A 144 6.50 -36.53 -4.80
C GLN A 144 5.78 -35.20 -4.68
N ARG A 145 4.58 -35.22 -4.12
CA ARG A 145 3.82 -34.03 -3.70
C ARG A 145 3.89 -33.89 -2.18
N ILE A 146 4.45 -32.78 -1.71
CA ILE A 146 4.54 -32.48 -0.29
C ILE A 146 3.21 -31.85 0.15
N LEU A 147 2.59 -32.36 1.21
CA LEU A 147 1.25 -31.98 1.63
C LEU A 147 1.25 -30.79 2.59
N ASP A 148 2.16 -30.78 3.55
CA ASP A 148 2.26 -29.77 4.59
C ASP A 148 3.58 -28.96 4.46
N GLU A 149 3.75 -27.91 5.28
CA GLU A 149 4.97 -27.07 5.31
C GLU A 149 5.32 -26.41 3.97
N GLN A 150 4.33 -26.09 3.15
CA GLN A 150 4.52 -25.37 1.90
C GLN A 150 5.11 -23.98 2.16
N GLY A 151 6.16 -23.64 1.41
CA GLY A 151 6.94 -22.41 1.61
C GLY A 151 8.25 -22.64 2.36
N VAL A 152 8.34 -23.69 3.19
CA VAL A 152 9.59 -24.18 3.80
C VAL A 152 10.18 -25.33 2.97
N LEU A 153 9.29 -26.20 2.49
CA LEU A 153 9.61 -27.28 1.56
C LEU A 153 9.07 -26.95 0.15
N PRO A 154 9.72 -27.47 -0.92
CA PRO A 154 9.18 -27.31 -2.27
C PRO A 154 7.82 -27.98 -2.40
N LYS A 155 6.96 -27.46 -3.29
CA LYS A 155 5.63 -28.02 -3.53
C LYS A 155 5.67 -29.45 -4.06
N THR A 156 6.63 -29.73 -4.95
CA THR A 156 6.87 -31.01 -5.59
C THR A 156 8.37 -31.29 -5.66
N THR A 157 8.76 -32.55 -5.68
CA THR A 157 10.16 -32.98 -5.83
C THR A 157 10.24 -34.39 -6.44
N PHE A 158 11.40 -34.81 -6.84
CA PHE A 158 11.70 -36.20 -7.18
C PHE A 158 12.54 -36.83 -6.07
N LYS A 159 12.45 -38.14 -5.89
CA LYS A 159 13.30 -38.89 -4.99
C LYS A 159 14.52 -39.37 -5.75
N GLU A 160 15.73 -39.30 -5.11
CA GLU A 160 16.97 -39.89 -5.59
C GLU A 160 17.29 -39.49 -7.03
N ASP A 161 18.01 -38.50 -7.31
CA ASP A 161 18.55 -38.01 -8.59
C ASP A 161 17.67 -38.15 -9.87
N TRP A 162 16.39 -38.52 -9.71
CA TRP A 162 15.43 -38.57 -10.80
C TRP A 162 14.97 -37.16 -11.19
N THR A 163 14.71 -37.02 -12.49
CA THR A 163 14.21 -35.76 -13.06
C THR A 163 13.01 -36.01 -13.98
N SER A 164 12.33 -34.97 -14.40
CA SER A 164 11.29 -35.08 -15.43
C SER A 164 11.81 -35.32 -16.83
N ALA A 165 13.13 -35.15 -17.06
CA ALA A 165 13.72 -35.07 -18.42
C ALA A 165 13.42 -36.31 -19.27
N GLY A 166 12.61 -36.13 -20.28
CA GLY A 166 12.20 -37.16 -21.24
C GLY A 166 11.12 -38.14 -20.73
N HIS A 167 10.83 -38.15 -19.43
CA HIS A 167 9.87 -39.06 -18.83
C HIS A 167 8.42 -38.52 -18.84
N ALA A 168 7.48 -39.43 -18.64
CA ALA A 168 6.05 -39.17 -18.51
C ALA A 168 5.45 -39.97 -17.35
N TRP A 169 4.34 -39.51 -16.79
CA TRP A 169 3.49 -40.34 -15.93
C TRP A 169 2.23 -40.73 -16.69
N MET A 170 2.00 -42.01 -16.79
CA MET A 170 0.91 -42.61 -17.59
C MET A 170 -0.24 -43.05 -16.71
N THR A 171 -1.46 -42.91 -17.23
CA THR A 171 -2.66 -43.47 -16.61
C THR A 171 -2.71 -45.00 -16.79
N PRO A 172 -3.21 -45.74 -15.79
CA PRO A 172 -3.24 -47.19 -15.84
C PRO A 172 -4.25 -47.71 -16.88
N ASN A 173 -3.96 -48.89 -17.41
CA ASN A 173 -4.86 -49.60 -18.35
C ASN A 173 -5.34 -48.75 -19.56
N THR A 174 -4.56 -47.77 -19.97
CA THR A 174 -4.87 -46.90 -21.09
C THR A 174 -4.13 -47.39 -22.33
N ASN A 175 -4.87 -47.64 -23.39
CA ASN A 175 -4.29 -47.99 -24.68
C ASN A 175 -4.01 -46.71 -25.49
N TYR A 176 -2.78 -46.23 -25.43
CA TYR A 176 -2.35 -45.01 -26.12
C TYR A 176 -2.16 -45.22 -27.65
N ILE A 177 -1.90 -46.46 -28.09
CA ILE A 177 -1.52 -46.76 -29.48
C ILE A 177 -2.77 -46.76 -30.36
N GLU A 178 -3.89 -47.31 -29.90
CA GLU A 178 -5.16 -47.30 -30.61
C GLU A 178 -6.03 -46.07 -30.36
N SER A 179 -5.56 -45.13 -29.50
CA SER A 179 -6.29 -43.89 -29.23
C SER A 179 -6.28 -42.97 -30.45
N LYS A 180 -7.42 -42.33 -30.74
CA LYS A 180 -7.51 -41.32 -31.80
C LYS A 180 -6.82 -40.03 -31.38
N GLU A 181 -6.92 -39.61 -30.13
CA GLU A 181 -6.28 -38.43 -29.56
C GLU A 181 -5.79 -38.69 -28.14
N ILE A 182 -4.68 -38.06 -27.79
CA ILE A 182 -4.04 -38.13 -26.49
C ILE A 182 -3.83 -36.73 -25.94
N TRP A 183 -4.35 -36.46 -24.74
CA TRP A 183 -4.20 -35.20 -24.03
C TRP A 183 -2.96 -35.20 -23.12
N ILE A 184 -2.10 -34.20 -23.23
CA ILE A 184 -0.82 -34.12 -22.52
C ILE A 184 -0.90 -32.94 -21.55
N THR A 185 -0.89 -33.22 -20.23
CA THR A 185 -0.95 -32.18 -19.21
C THR A 185 0.42 -31.91 -18.59
N GLU A 186 0.54 -30.78 -17.91
CA GLU A 186 1.74 -30.44 -17.14
C GLU A 186 1.88 -31.30 -15.88
N GLY A 187 0.78 -31.52 -15.15
CA GLY A 187 0.78 -32.14 -13.82
C GLY A 187 0.00 -33.45 -13.75
N ILE A 188 0.40 -34.33 -12.82
CA ILE A 188 -0.25 -35.63 -12.61
C ILE A 188 -1.72 -35.48 -12.22
N PHE A 189 -2.06 -34.51 -11.37
CA PHE A 189 -3.46 -34.32 -10.94
C PHE A 189 -4.36 -33.85 -12.08
N ASP A 190 -3.83 -33.06 -13.00
CA ASP A 190 -4.54 -32.64 -14.21
C ASP A 190 -4.78 -33.83 -15.15
N THR A 191 -3.79 -34.69 -15.28
CA THR A 191 -3.93 -35.95 -16.02
C THR A 191 -5.03 -36.83 -15.41
N ILE A 192 -5.00 -37.03 -14.08
CA ILE A 192 -6.02 -37.82 -13.38
C ILE A 192 -7.41 -37.23 -13.60
N ALA A 193 -7.56 -35.93 -13.58
CA ALA A 193 -8.83 -35.24 -13.80
C ALA A 193 -9.41 -35.54 -15.21
N LEU A 194 -8.57 -35.46 -16.25
CA LEU A 194 -8.94 -35.78 -17.62
C LEU A 194 -9.26 -37.28 -17.76
N TRP A 195 -8.39 -38.14 -17.24
CA TRP A 195 -8.58 -39.60 -17.28
C TRP A 195 -9.88 -40.06 -16.61
N LEU A 196 -10.18 -39.53 -15.43
CA LEU A 196 -11.45 -39.82 -14.73
C LEU A 196 -12.68 -39.26 -15.46
N SER A 197 -12.48 -38.33 -16.37
CA SER A 197 -13.53 -37.83 -17.27
C SER A 197 -13.62 -38.62 -18.60
N GLY A 198 -12.89 -39.76 -18.72
CA GLY A 198 -12.89 -40.61 -19.90
C GLY A 198 -11.99 -40.13 -21.04
N ILE A 199 -11.06 -39.22 -20.77
CA ILE A 199 -10.15 -38.65 -21.77
C ILE A 199 -8.81 -39.37 -21.67
N THR A 200 -8.32 -39.94 -22.78
CA THR A 200 -6.97 -40.50 -22.87
C THR A 200 -5.94 -39.44 -22.61
N SER A 201 -5.15 -39.58 -21.54
CA SER A 201 -4.23 -38.54 -21.13
C SER A 201 -2.98 -39.09 -20.41
N PHE A 202 -1.89 -38.34 -20.48
CA PHE A 202 -0.70 -38.55 -19.65
C PHE A 202 -0.07 -37.24 -19.21
N SER A 203 0.82 -37.27 -18.21
CA SER A 203 1.51 -36.09 -17.72
C SER A 203 2.93 -35.99 -18.25
N ALA A 204 3.28 -34.80 -18.76
CA ALA A 204 4.65 -34.42 -19.07
C ALA A 204 5.48 -34.07 -17.81
N LEU A 205 4.91 -34.05 -16.60
CA LEU A 205 5.53 -33.78 -15.30
C LEU A 205 5.96 -32.32 -15.08
N SER A 206 6.15 -31.55 -16.13
CA SER A 206 6.38 -30.08 -16.08
C SER A 206 6.23 -29.46 -17.47
N ALA A 207 5.93 -28.15 -17.52
CA ALA A 207 5.81 -27.40 -18.78
C ALA A 207 7.11 -27.40 -19.62
N GLY A 208 8.25 -27.42 -18.96
CA GLY A 208 9.57 -27.42 -19.63
C GLY A 208 10.02 -28.78 -20.16
N ASN A 209 9.34 -29.86 -19.79
CA ASN A 209 9.70 -31.20 -20.19
C ASN A 209 9.03 -31.62 -21.49
N TYR A 210 9.80 -32.18 -22.41
CA TYR A 210 9.31 -32.92 -23.58
C TYR A 210 9.41 -34.42 -23.31
N PRO A 211 8.29 -35.17 -23.22
CA PRO A 211 8.26 -36.58 -22.84
C PRO A 211 8.75 -37.50 -23.99
N LYS A 212 9.99 -37.28 -24.42
CA LYS A 212 10.61 -37.88 -25.59
C LYS A 212 10.58 -39.39 -25.60
N ILE A 213 10.92 -40.01 -24.48
CA ILE A 213 10.98 -41.46 -24.31
C ILE A 213 9.62 -42.07 -24.65
N PHE A 214 8.56 -41.57 -24.01
CA PHE A 214 7.22 -42.12 -24.21
C PHE A 214 6.63 -41.84 -25.59
N LEU A 215 6.84 -40.66 -26.17
CA LEU A 215 6.37 -40.34 -27.53
C LEU A 215 7.09 -41.17 -28.60
N ASN A 216 8.40 -41.37 -28.45
CA ASN A 216 9.15 -42.29 -29.33
C ASN A 216 8.61 -43.72 -29.25
N HIS A 217 8.27 -44.19 -28.03
CA HIS A 217 7.69 -45.52 -27.86
C HIS A 217 6.33 -45.66 -28.60
N ILE A 218 5.43 -44.65 -28.46
CA ILE A 218 4.15 -44.63 -29.18
C ILE A 218 4.39 -44.68 -30.68
N ALA A 219 5.28 -43.82 -31.20
CA ALA A 219 5.57 -43.77 -32.66
C ALA A 219 6.11 -45.10 -33.16
N MET A 220 7.05 -45.72 -32.46
CA MET A 220 7.59 -47.01 -32.80
C MET A 220 6.52 -48.10 -32.80
N LYS A 221 5.66 -48.16 -31.77
CA LYS A 221 4.60 -49.15 -31.66
C LYS A 221 3.51 -48.99 -32.72
N CYS A 222 3.14 -47.78 -33.07
CA CYS A 222 2.22 -47.49 -34.18
C CYS A 222 2.81 -47.99 -35.52
N ALA A 223 4.10 -47.73 -35.75
CA ALA A 223 4.78 -48.18 -36.95
C ALA A 223 4.86 -49.75 -37.01
N GLU A 224 5.19 -50.41 -35.88
CA GLU A 224 5.22 -51.88 -35.77
C GLU A 224 3.85 -52.54 -36.08
N GLN A 225 2.74 -51.82 -35.72
CA GLN A 225 1.38 -52.35 -35.90
C GLN A 225 0.64 -51.79 -37.10
N GLU A 226 1.31 -51.02 -37.93
CA GLU A 226 0.76 -50.33 -39.12
C GLU A 226 -0.46 -49.45 -38.80
N LEU A 227 -0.47 -48.81 -37.58
CA LEU A 227 -1.54 -47.93 -37.12
C LEU A 227 -1.14 -46.44 -37.39
N PRO A 228 -2.15 -45.58 -37.60
CA PRO A 228 -1.88 -44.14 -37.69
C PRO A 228 -1.47 -43.62 -36.32
N LEU A 229 -0.58 -42.59 -36.32
CA LEU A 229 -0.20 -41.90 -35.11
C LEU A 229 -1.42 -41.20 -34.50
N PRO A 230 -1.60 -41.27 -33.18
CA PRO A 230 -2.65 -40.51 -32.47
C PRO A 230 -2.39 -39.02 -32.54
N LYS A 231 -3.46 -38.20 -32.60
CA LYS A 231 -3.34 -36.75 -32.49
C LYS A 231 -2.98 -36.37 -31.06
N LEU A 232 -2.00 -35.48 -30.89
CA LEU A 232 -1.58 -35.01 -29.58
C LEU A 232 -2.26 -33.67 -29.24
N ILE A 233 -2.92 -33.58 -28.07
CA ILE A 233 -3.54 -32.36 -27.55
C ILE A 233 -2.73 -31.87 -26.37
N TRP A 234 -1.93 -30.81 -26.56
CA TRP A 234 -1.10 -30.22 -25.51
C TRP A 234 -1.98 -29.35 -24.58
N ALA A 235 -2.25 -29.84 -23.39
CA ALA A 235 -3.19 -29.30 -22.40
C ALA A 235 -2.49 -28.81 -21.14
N TYR A 236 -1.57 -27.84 -21.29
CA TYR A 236 -0.83 -27.23 -20.17
C TYR A 236 -1.64 -26.13 -19.49
N ASP A 237 -1.10 -25.62 -18.41
CA ASP A 237 -1.67 -24.49 -17.67
C ASP A 237 -1.72 -23.22 -18.54
N ASN A 238 -2.76 -22.40 -18.35
CA ASN A 238 -2.91 -21.13 -19.07
C ASN A 238 -2.06 -20.03 -18.43
N ASP A 239 -0.73 -20.18 -18.53
CA ASP A 239 0.27 -19.19 -18.09
C ASP A 239 1.47 -19.17 -19.05
N ASN A 240 2.41 -18.26 -18.83
CA ASN A 240 3.55 -18.06 -19.74
C ASN A 240 4.39 -19.33 -19.90
N ALA A 241 4.64 -20.06 -18.81
CA ALA A 241 5.44 -21.29 -18.87
C ALA A 241 4.74 -22.38 -19.67
N GLY A 242 3.43 -22.57 -19.46
CA GLY A 242 2.60 -23.48 -20.23
C GLY A 242 2.54 -23.10 -21.71
N HIS A 243 2.36 -21.82 -22.02
CA HIS A 243 2.32 -21.34 -23.42
C HIS A 243 3.63 -21.59 -24.16
N GLU A 244 4.78 -21.30 -23.54
CA GLU A 244 6.10 -21.55 -24.12
C GLU A 244 6.35 -23.06 -24.28
N GLY A 245 5.98 -23.85 -23.27
CA GLY A 245 6.06 -25.30 -23.30
C GLY A 245 5.24 -25.91 -24.42
N ILE A 246 3.99 -25.50 -24.61
CA ILE A 246 3.11 -25.97 -25.69
C ILE A 246 3.77 -25.72 -27.06
N ARG A 247 4.17 -24.48 -27.37
CA ARG A 247 4.77 -24.15 -28.68
C ARG A 247 6.03 -24.92 -28.95
N LYS A 248 6.91 -25.05 -27.96
CA LYS A 248 8.14 -25.81 -28.08
C LYS A 248 7.89 -27.29 -28.32
N ASN A 249 6.98 -27.88 -27.55
CA ASN A 249 6.75 -29.31 -27.56
C ASN A 249 5.94 -29.75 -28.79
N ILE A 250 5.03 -28.90 -29.31
CA ILE A 250 4.36 -29.14 -30.61
C ILE A 250 5.43 -29.25 -31.70
N ALA A 251 6.34 -28.31 -31.87
CA ALA A 251 7.38 -28.37 -32.89
C ALA A 251 8.20 -29.67 -32.82
N LEU A 252 8.58 -30.10 -31.61
CA LEU A 252 9.32 -31.36 -31.40
C LEU A 252 8.49 -32.62 -31.73
N ALA A 253 7.19 -32.60 -31.52
CA ALA A 253 6.31 -33.72 -31.79
C ALA A 253 5.98 -33.84 -33.30
N GLU A 254 5.83 -32.72 -33.97
CA GLU A 254 5.63 -32.66 -35.42
C GLU A 254 6.86 -33.17 -36.18
N GLU A 255 8.08 -32.98 -35.68
CA GLU A 255 9.30 -33.59 -36.21
C GLU A 255 9.26 -35.13 -36.16
N LEU A 256 8.49 -35.70 -35.22
CA LEU A 256 8.25 -37.15 -35.13
C LEU A 256 7.06 -37.62 -35.99
N GLY A 257 6.36 -36.71 -36.65
CA GLY A 257 5.21 -37.01 -37.51
C GLY A 257 3.84 -36.98 -36.82
N PHE A 258 3.75 -36.55 -35.56
CA PHE A 258 2.47 -36.41 -34.87
C PHE A 258 1.70 -35.17 -35.36
N GLU A 259 0.40 -35.33 -35.57
CA GLU A 259 -0.51 -34.18 -35.65
C GLU A 259 -0.74 -33.60 -34.27
N CYS A 260 -0.59 -32.28 -34.11
CA CYS A 260 -0.64 -31.60 -32.82
C CYS A 260 -1.74 -30.52 -32.76
N GLU A 261 -2.43 -30.47 -31.69
CA GLU A 261 -3.32 -29.38 -31.27
C GLU A 261 -2.98 -28.91 -29.83
N ALA A 262 -3.55 -27.80 -29.44
CA ALA A 262 -3.46 -27.31 -28.05
C ALA A 262 -4.84 -27.17 -27.46
N ALA A 263 -4.91 -27.29 -26.12
CA ALA A 263 -6.09 -26.96 -25.32
C ALA A 263 -5.68 -26.14 -24.11
N LEU A 264 -6.44 -25.10 -23.78
CA LEU A 264 -6.17 -24.25 -22.64
C LEU A 264 -7.39 -24.12 -21.72
N PRO A 265 -7.22 -24.21 -20.40
CA PRO A 265 -8.25 -23.82 -19.45
C PRO A 265 -8.64 -22.35 -19.67
N PRO A 266 -9.90 -21.97 -19.32
CA PRO A 266 -10.35 -20.60 -19.53
C PRO A 266 -9.50 -19.60 -18.75
N ALA A 267 -9.11 -18.52 -19.44
CA ALA A 267 -8.48 -17.38 -18.78
C ALA A 267 -9.49 -16.66 -17.88
N GLY A 268 -9.10 -16.35 -16.66
CA GLY A 268 -9.97 -15.67 -15.70
C GLY A 268 -9.16 -14.90 -14.64
N ARG A 269 -9.86 -14.18 -13.75
CA ARG A 269 -9.23 -13.49 -12.61
C ARG A 269 -8.48 -14.45 -11.68
N LYS A 270 -8.91 -15.70 -11.62
CA LYS A 270 -8.25 -16.77 -10.88
C LYS A 270 -7.72 -17.80 -11.89
N LYS A 271 -6.47 -18.21 -11.69
CA LYS A 271 -5.90 -19.32 -12.45
C LYS A 271 -6.74 -20.58 -12.19
N THR A 272 -7.24 -21.21 -13.23
CA THR A 272 -8.01 -22.44 -13.20
C THR A 272 -7.19 -23.53 -13.88
N ASP A 273 -7.00 -24.68 -13.24
CA ASP A 273 -6.35 -25.85 -13.80
C ASP A 273 -7.39 -26.94 -14.19
N TRP A 274 -6.94 -28.03 -14.78
CA TRP A 274 -7.82 -29.13 -15.21
C TRP A 274 -8.47 -29.85 -14.04
N ASN A 275 -7.80 -29.94 -12.89
CA ASN A 275 -8.39 -30.49 -11.68
C ASN A 275 -9.51 -29.56 -11.13
N ASP A 276 -9.36 -28.25 -11.21
CA ASP A 276 -10.42 -27.32 -10.85
C ASP A 276 -11.66 -27.48 -11.75
N LEU A 277 -11.45 -27.69 -13.06
CA LEU A 277 -12.54 -27.92 -14.03
C LEU A 277 -13.24 -29.24 -13.76
N TYR A 278 -12.49 -30.30 -13.41
CA TYR A 278 -13.05 -31.58 -12.99
C TYR A 278 -14.00 -31.43 -11.77
N LYS A 279 -13.55 -30.75 -10.73
CA LYS A 279 -14.38 -30.46 -9.55
C LYS A 279 -15.65 -29.67 -9.86
N GLN A 280 -15.63 -28.87 -10.94
CA GLN A 280 -16.76 -28.05 -11.38
C GLN A 280 -17.67 -28.76 -12.38
N ASP A 281 -17.43 -30.04 -12.71
CA ASP A 281 -18.12 -30.82 -13.76
C ASP A 281 -18.10 -30.10 -15.13
N ARG A 282 -16.94 -29.54 -15.49
CA ARG A 282 -16.70 -28.75 -16.71
C ARG A 282 -15.67 -29.41 -17.63
N LEU A 283 -15.71 -30.74 -17.79
CA LEU A 283 -14.89 -31.49 -18.73
C LEU A 283 -15.77 -32.33 -19.70
N LYS A 284 -16.93 -31.79 -20.03
CA LYS A 284 -17.82 -32.39 -21.02
C LYS A 284 -17.37 -32.08 -22.44
N PHE A 285 -17.82 -32.82 -23.44
CA PHE A 285 -17.42 -32.63 -24.85
C PHE A 285 -17.48 -31.16 -25.32
N SER A 286 -18.58 -30.46 -25.03
CA SER A 286 -18.73 -29.03 -25.40
C SER A 286 -17.71 -28.10 -24.72
N ASP A 287 -17.28 -28.47 -23.50
CA ASP A 287 -16.26 -27.71 -22.79
C ASP A 287 -14.88 -27.94 -23.42
N LEU A 288 -14.55 -29.18 -23.75
CA LEU A 288 -13.29 -29.58 -24.38
C LEU A 288 -13.10 -28.89 -25.75
N GLU A 289 -14.13 -28.83 -26.56
CA GLU A 289 -14.11 -28.07 -27.82
C GLU A 289 -13.83 -26.57 -27.61
N THR A 290 -14.34 -26.01 -26.51
CA THR A 290 -14.05 -24.63 -26.13
C THR A 290 -12.59 -24.47 -25.70
N TYR A 291 -12.04 -25.43 -24.96
CA TYR A 291 -10.64 -25.40 -24.55
C TYR A 291 -9.66 -25.62 -25.69
N LYS A 292 -10.00 -26.51 -26.63
CA LYS A 292 -9.26 -26.64 -27.89
C LYS A 292 -9.28 -25.34 -28.70
N PHE A 293 -10.43 -24.65 -28.79
CA PHE A 293 -10.48 -23.32 -29.40
C PHE A 293 -9.55 -22.31 -28.73
N TYR A 294 -9.45 -22.29 -27.40
CA TYR A 294 -8.47 -21.40 -26.74
C TYR A 294 -7.03 -21.79 -27.06
N GLY A 295 -6.75 -23.08 -27.15
CA GLY A 295 -5.46 -23.60 -27.58
C GLY A 295 -5.12 -23.23 -29.03
N SER A 296 -6.06 -23.36 -29.96
CA SER A 296 -5.84 -22.99 -31.36
C SER A 296 -5.50 -21.49 -31.54
N LEU A 297 -6.06 -20.61 -30.66
CA LEU A 297 -5.68 -19.20 -30.68
C LEU A 297 -4.22 -18.96 -30.22
N LEU A 298 -3.68 -19.82 -29.32
CA LEU A 298 -2.31 -19.76 -28.85
C LEU A 298 -1.30 -20.20 -29.94
N ILE A 299 -1.63 -21.26 -30.68
CA ILE A 299 -0.72 -21.88 -31.68
C ILE A 299 -0.87 -21.31 -33.09
N ALA A 300 -1.83 -20.41 -33.32
CA ALA A 300 -1.96 -19.76 -34.62
C ALA A 300 -0.63 -19.12 -35.06
N GLU A 301 -0.19 -19.40 -36.27
CA GLU A 301 1.11 -18.93 -36.76
C GLU A 301 1.08 -17.50 -37.27
N LYS A 302 -0.06 -17.06 -37.84
CA LYS A 302 -0.23 -15.73 -38.45
C LYS A 302 -1.39 -14.97 -37.80
N PRO A 303 -1.35 -13.64 -37.76
CA PRO A 303 -2.47 -12.85 -37.25
C PRO A 303 -3.79 -13.13 -37.95
N VAL A 304 -3.74 -13.35 -39.29
CA VAL A 304 -4.95 -13.63 -40.08
C VAL A 304 -5.61 -14.94 -39.66
N ASP A 305 -4.82 -15.98 -39.41
CA ASP A 305 -5.33 -17.29 -38.99
C ASP A 305 -6.06 -17.17 -37.64
N LYS A 306 -5.44 -16.47 -36.68
CA LYS A 306 -6.08 -16.20 -35.38
C LYS A 306 -7.38 -15.38 -35.53
N GLY A 307 -7.37 -14.37 -36.40
CA GLY A 307 -8.56 -13.58 -36.69
C GLY A 307 -9.69 -14.40 -37.29
N ILE A 308 -9.40 -15.30 -38.22
CA ILE A 308 -10.36 -16.23 -38.85
C ILE A 308 -10.95 -17.20 -37.78
N LEU A 309 -10.12 -17.77 -36.91
CA LEU A 309 -10.58 -18.63 -35.81
C LEU A 309 -11.60 -17.93 -34.91
N ILE A 310 -11.29 -16.68 -34.56
CA ILE A 310 -12.20 -15.85 -33.73
C ILE A 310 -13.50 -15.56 -34.50
N TYR A 311 -13.41 -15.21 -35.80
CA TYR A 311 -14.57 -14.97 -36.63
C TYR A 311 -15.45 -16.22 -36.73
N LYS A 312 -14.88 -17.40 -37.03
CA LYS A 312 -15.61 -18.68 -37.13
C LYS A 312 -16.35 -18.99 -35.81
N ARG A 313 -15.78 -18.67 -34.64
CA ARG A 313 -16.38 -18.95 -33.34
C ARG A 313 -17.51 -18.01 -32.99
N TYR A 314 -17.37 -16.71 -33.26
CA TYR A 314 -18.28 -15.66 -32.77
C TYR A 314 -19.11 -14.96 -33.86
N GLY A 315 -18.83 -15.16 -35.13
CA GLY A 315 -19.54 -14.53 -36.25
C GLY A 315 -19.35 -13.01 -36.38
N THR A 316 -18.50 -12.40 -35.58
CA THR A 316 -18.28 -10.95 -35.55
C THR A 316 -17.37 -10.56 -36.70
N LYS A 317 -17.85 -9.69 -37.62
CA LYS A 317 -17.14 -9.32 -38.85
C LYS A 317 -15.99 -8.34 -38.67
N SER A 318 -15.90 -7.64 -37.54
CA SER A 318 -14.78 -6.73 -37.24
C SER A 318 -14.57 -6.58 -35.74
N PHE A 319 -13.30 -6.72 -35.29
CA PHE A 319 -12.91 -6.69 -33.88
C PHE A 319 -11.40 -6.51 -33.70
N PRO A 320 -10.97 -5.95 -32.52
CA PRO A 320 -9.55 -5.95 -32.14
C PRO A 320 -9.17 -7.30 -31.52
N PHE A 321 -7.95 -7.76 -31.74
CA PHE A 321 -7.37 -8.94 -31.09
C PHE A 321 -5.85 -8.79 -30.93
N ASP A 322 -5.28 -9.54 -29.99
CA ASP A 322 -3.85 -9.56 -29.73
C ASP A 322 -3.15 -10.72 -30.46
N PHE A 323 -1.95 -10.46 -30.97
CA PHE A 323 -1.06 -11.48 -31.47
C PHE A 323 0.41 -11.05 -31.28
N ASN A 324 1.20 -11.90 -30.61
CA ASN A 324 2.62 -11.65 -30.30
C ASN A 324 2.88 -10.27 -29.65
N ASN A 325 2.08 -9.90 -28.67
CA ASN A 325 2.12 -8.61 -27.98
C ASN A 325 1.95 -7.38 -28.90
N CYS A 326 1.28 -7.54 -30.03
CA CYS A 326 0.76 -6.47 -30.87
C CYS A 326 -0.76 -6.52 -30.89
N ILE A 327 -1.42 -5.42 -31.16
CA ILE A 327 -2.86 -5.36 -31.34
C ILE A 327 -3.17 -5.19 -32.82
N TYR A 328 -4.03 -6.05 -33.31
CA TYR A 328 -4.51 -6.06 -34.69
C TYR A 328 -6.01 -5.79 -34.73
N TRP A 329 -6.45 -5.31 -35.91
CA TRP A 329 -7.87 -5.18 -36.26
C TRP A 329 -8.20 -6.19 -37.36
N PHE A 330 -9.13 -7.10 -37.07
CA PHE A 330 -9.71 -8.00 -38.04
C PHE A 330 -10.93 -7.37 -38.70
N LYS A 331 -11.09 -7.52 -40.00
CA LYS A 331 -12.26 -7.15 -40.77
C LYS A 331 -12.50 -8.17 -41.85
N LEU A 332 -13.67 -8.76 -41.85
CA LEU A 332 -14.13 -9.56 -42.99
C LEU A 332 -14.75 -8.63 -44.04
N ASN A 333 -14.15 -8.54 -45.21
CA ASN A 333 -14.62 -7.74 -46.35
C ASN A 333 -15.68 -8.52 -47.08
N MET A 334 -16.95 -8.15 -46.93
CA MET A 334 -18.07 -8.86 -47.56
C MET A 334 -18.08 -8.72 -49.08
N ASP A 335 -17.60 -7.61 -49.62
CA ASP A 335 -17.51 -7.44 -51.09
C ASP A 335 -16.52 -8.45 -51.71
N LYS A 336 -15.33 -8.56 -51.08
CA LYS A 336 -14.33 -9.60 -51.48
C LYS A 336 -14.87 -11.02 -51.27
N TYR A 337 -15.63 -11.26 -50.20
CA TYR A 337 -16.26 -12.55 -49.95
C TYR A 337 -17.27 -12.90 -51.03
N ASP A 338 -18.18 -11.98 -51.34
CA ASP A 338 -19.24 -12.18 -52.35
C ASP A 338 -18.66 -12.28 -53.74
N ASP A 339 -17.62 -11.50 -54.06
CA ASP A 339 -16.93 -11.58 -55.37
C ASP A 339 -16.22 -12.93 -55.55
N TYR A 340 -15.57 -13.44 -54.48
CA TYR A 340 -14.95 -14.76 -54.52
C TYR A 340 -15.98 -15.87 -54.68
N MET A 341 -17.10 -15.79 -53.96
CA MET A 341 -18.20 -16.76 -54.12
C MET A 341 -18.85 -16.74 -55.50
N LYS A 342 -18.95 -15.57 -56.15
CA LYS A 342 -19.49 -15.42 -57.52
C LYS A 342 -18.50 -15.82 -58.61
N GLY A 343 -17.19 -15.66 -58.38
CA GLY A 343 -16.15 -15.91 -59.36
C GLY A 343 -15.83 -17.40 -59.61
N ILE A 344 -16.49 -18.30 -58.88
CA ILE A 344 -16.33 -19.76 -59.09
C ILE A 344 -17.55 -20.27 -59.84
N ASP A 345 -17.37 -20.63 -61.09
CA ASP A 345 -18.44 -21.12 -62.01
C ASP A 345 -19.04 -22.48 -61.60
N PHE A 346 -18.52 -23.14 -60.60
CA PHE A 346 -18.96 -24.45 -60.16
C PHE A 346 -19.68 -24.38 -58.79
N GLU A 347 -20.91 -24.79 -58.73
CA GLU A 347 -21.64 -25.03 -57.48
C GLU A 347 -21.58 -26.51 -57.12
N PRO A 348 -21.05 -26.91 -55.96
CA PRO A 348 -20.98 -28.31 -55.49
C PRO A 348 -22.35 -29.00 -55.52
N SER A 349 -23.44 -28.28 -55.29
CA SER A 349 -24.82 -28.77 -55.38
C SER A 349 -25.21 -29.25 -56.75
N ASP A 350 -24.61 -28.76 -57.81
CA ASP A 350 -24.96 -29.07 -59.21
C ASP A 350 -24.28 -30.34 -59.76
N ASN A 351 -23.37 -30.93 -58.96
CA ASN A 351 -22.71 -32.19 -59.39
C ASN A 351 -23.59 -33.38 -59.00
N GLU A 352 -24.25 -33.93 -59.96
CA GLU A 352 -25.18 -35.08 -59.77
C GLU A 352 -24.46 -36.35 -59.33
N ASP A 353 -23.19 -36.52 -59.62
CA ASP A 353 -22.40 -37.73 -59.35
C ASP A 353 -21.88 -37.77 -57.88
N TRP A 354 -21.95 -36.67 -57.11
CA TRP A 354 -21.41 -36.58 -55.74
C TRP A 354 -22.43 -36.98 -54.73
N ALA A 355 -21.99 -37.72 -53.69
CA ALA A 355 -22.78 -37.96 -52.48
C ALA A 355 -23.05 -36.65 -51.76
N GLN A 356 -24.15 -36.62 -50.96
CA GLN A 356 -24.51 -35.42 -50.20
C GLN A 356 -23.37 -34.95 -49.29
N GLU A 357 -22.65 -35.89 -48.68
CA GLU A 357 -21.50 -35.61 -47.81
C GLU A 357 -20.35 -34.90 -48.59
N GLU A 358 -20.08 -35.33 -49.83
CA GLU A 358 -19.06 -34.70 -50.69
C GLU A 358 -19.46 -33.28 -51.12
N LYS A 359 -20.75 -33.06 -51.39
CA LYS A 359 -21.31 -31.73 -51.70
C LYS A 359 -21.20 -30.79 -50.54
N ASP A 360 -21.54 -31.27 -49.32
CA ASP A 360 -21.48 -30.50 -48.10
C ASP A 360 -20.02 -30.15 -47.75
N GLN A 361 -19.08 -31.09 -47.93
CA GLN A 361 -17.67 -30.86 -47.71
C GLN A 361 -17.12 -29.82 -48.71
N ALA A 362 -17.35 -29.95 -49.98
CA ALA A 362 -16.89 -29.00 -51.01
C ALA A 362 -17.48 -27.61 -50.81
N THR A 363 -18.74 -27.52 -50.37
CA THR A 363 -19.38 -26.24 -50.01
C THR A 363 -18.71 -25.62 -48.80
N SER A 364 -18.35 -26.40 -47.80
CA SER A 364 -17.63 -25.95 -46.63
C SER A 364 -16.23 -25.43 -46.98
N GLU A 365 -15.47 -26.16 -47.76
CA GLU A 365 -14.14 -25.79 -48.22
C GLU A 365 -14.16 -24.50 -49.05
N ARG A 366 -15.16 -24.32 -49.94
CA ARG A 366 -15.36 -23.09 -50.70
C ARG A 366 -15.64 -21.89 -49.81
N ARG A 367 -16.49 -22.04 -48.79
CA ARG A 367 -16.74 -21.00 -47.78
C ARG A 367 -15.48 -20.64 -46.97
N GLU A 368 -14.71 -21.63 -46.61
CA GLU A 368 -13.43 -21.41 -45.92
C GLU A 368 -12.43 -20.64 -46.79
N SER A 369 -12.30 -21.01 -48.06
CA SER A 369 -11.44 -20.29 -49.02
C SER A 369 -11.90 -18.85 -49.23
N ALA A 370 -13.23 -18.64 -49.31
CA ALA A 370 -13.82 -17.29 -49.40
C ALA A 370 -13.53 -16.44 -48.16
N ILE A 371 -13.62 -17.03 -46.97
CA ILE A 371 -13.29 -16.35 -45.70
C ILE A 371 -11.80 -15.96 -45.68
N GLN A 372 -10.91 -16.88 -46.08
CA GLN A 372 -9.47 -16.61 -46.14
C GLN A 372 -9.14 -15.47 -47.10
N HIS A 373 -9.79 -15.44 -48.25
CA HIS A 373 -9.61 -14.38 -49.26
C HIS A 373 -10.16 -13.02 -48.83
N ALA A 374 -11.25 -13.02 -48.08
CA ALA A 374 -11.94 -11.82 -47.62
C ALA A 374 -11.44 -11.28 -46.27
N ALA A 375 -10.58 -12.01 -45.58
CA ALA A 375 -10.06 -11.60 -44.25
C ALA A 375 -8.96 -10.54 -44.42
N ASP A 376 -9.25 -9.32 -43.96
CA ASP A 376 -8.27 -8.24 -43.87
C ASP A 376 -7.81 -8.11 -42.41
N VAL A 377 -6.49 -8.00 -42.16
CA VAL A 377 -5.90 -7.81 -40.84
C VAL A 377 -4.90 -6.66 -40.88
N GLU A 378 -5.17 -5.63 -40.08
CA GLU A 378 -4.34 -4.43 -40.00
C GLU A 378 -3.76 -4.32 -38.57
N ILE A 379 -2.51 -3.86 -38.46
CA ILE A 379 -1.93 -3.58 -37.18
C ILE A 379 -2.50 -2.27 -36.61
N MET A 380 -2.89 -2.25 -35.34
CA MET A 380 -3.33 -1.04 -34.63
C MET A 380 -2.20 -0.43 -33.84
N MET A 381 -1.36 -1.27 -33.22
CA MET A 381 -0.17 -0.84 -32.46
C MET A 381 0.79 -2.02 -32.23
N GLU A 382 2.09 -1.73 -32.26
CA GLU A 382 3.15 -2.71 -32.00
C GLU A 382 3.46 -2.88 -30.51
N CYS A 383 2.43 -2.90 -29.70
CA CYS A 383 2.48 -3.24 -28.29
C CYS A 383 1.10 -3.76 -27.86
N ARG A 384 1.05 -4.33 -26.66
CA ARG A 384 -0.21 -4.77 -26.04
C ARG A 384 -0.44 -4.01 -24.73
N PRO A 385 -1.20 -2.91 -24.76
CA PRO A 385 -1.67 -2.27 -23.54
C PRO A 385 -2.76 -3.16 -22.88
N HIS A 386 -2.57 -3.43 -21.60
CA HIS A 386 -3.52 -4.18 -20.79
C HIS A 386 -3.95 -3.33 -19.58
N GLY A 387 -5.27 -3.09 -19.44
CA GLY A 387 -5.82 -2.30 -18.35
C GLY A 387 -5.79 -3.08 -17.03
N LEU A 388 -4.92 -2.70 -16.10
CA LEU A 388 -4.80 -3.36 -14.80
C LEU A 388 -5.88 -2.92 -13.84
N TYR A 389 -6.05 -1.61 -13.65
CA TYR A 389 -7.08 -1.05 -12.76
C TYR A 389 -7.35 0.42 -13.06
N TYR A 390 -8.50 0.87 -12.54
CA TYR A 390 -8.90 2.26 -12.44
C TYR A 390 -8.47 2.77 -11.06
N GLN A 391 -7.53 3.71 -11.02
CA GLN A 391 -7.09 4.37 -9.79
C GLN A 391 -7.84 5.69 -9.62
N TYR A 392 -8.31 5.97 -8.42
CA TYR A 392 -9.07 7.18 -8.12
C TYR A 392 -8.65 7.80 -6.80
N GLN A 393 -8.65 9.12 -6.76
CA GLN A 393 -8.40 9.93 -5.56
C GLN A 393 -9.70 10.63 -5.20
N LYS A 394 -10.33 10.15 -4.11
CA LYS A 394 -11.68 10.55 -3.72
C LYS A 394 -11.77 12.03 -3.35
N GLU A 395 -10.71 12.55 -2.73
CA GLU A 395 -10.69 13.88 -2.13
C GLU A 395 -10.71 15.01 -3.17
N ILE A 396 -10.19 14.77 -4.35
CA ILE A 396 -10.04 15.76 -5.43
C ILE A 396 -10.79 15.38 -6.70
N ASP A 397 -11.56 14.28 -6.68
CA ASP A 397 -12.32 13.76 -7.83
C ASP A 397 -11.44 13.56 -9.08
N GLU A 398 -10.22 13.09 -8.89
CA GLU A 398 -9.29 12.74 -9.97
C GLU A 398 -9.19 11.22 -10.11
N ALA A 399 -9.09 10.76 -11.35
CA ALA A 399 -8.92 9.36 -11.63
C ALA A 399 -8.15 9.12 -12.93
N ASP A 400 -7.43 7.99 -12.97
CA ASP A 400 -6.66 7.53 -14.11
C ASP A 400 -6.84 6.02 -14.28
N TYR A 401 -6.54 5.53 -15.48
CA TYR A 401 -6.41 4.11 -15.78
C TYR A 401 -4.94 3.72 -15.74
N TYR A 402 -4.60 2.65 -15.02
CA TYR A 402 -3.26 2.12 -14.96
C TYR A 402 -3.12 0.96 -15.93
N PHE A 403 -2.22 1.09 -16.88
CA PHE A 403 -1.96 0.09 -17.92
C PHE A 403 -0.59 -0.53 -17.73
N GLN A 404 -0.53 -1.82 -18.03
CA GLN A 404 0.69 -2.53 -18.38
C GLN A 404 0.81 -2.56 -19.90
N ILE A 405 1.99 -2.30 -20.43
CA ILE A 405 2.28 -2.30 -21.85
C ILE A 405 3.35 -3.37 -22.09
N ASP A 406 2.96 -4.43 -22.77
CA ASP A 406 3.86 -5.51 -23.17
C ASP A 406 4.28 -5.30 -24.64
N PHE A 407 5.53 -5.63 -24.92
CA PHE A 407 6.10 -5.45 -26.26
C PHE A 407 6.39 -6.79 -26.92
N PRO A 408 6.43 -6.85 -28.27
CA PRO A 408 6.89 -8.03 -28.98
C PRO A 408 8.36 -8.34 -28.66
N ARG A 409 8.76 -9.60 -28.91
CA ARG A 409 10.15 -10.07 -28.76
C ARG A 409 10.77 -9.94 -27.37
N GLY A 410 9.95 -9.93 -26.31
CA GLY A 410 10.43 -9.97 -24.92
C GLY A 410 11.08 -8.67 -24.43
N ALA A 411 10.83 -7.53 -25.05
CA ALA A 411 11.25 -6.25 -24.53
C ALA A 411 10.58 -5.96 -23.18
N LYS A 412 11.24 -5.14 -22.33
CA LYS A 412 10.83 -4.88 -20.95
C LYS A 412 9.43 -4.25 -20.89
N THR A 413 8.52 -4.88 -20.18
CA THR A 413 7.19 -4.37 -19.87
C THR A 413 7.26 -3.01 -19.18
N ILE A 414 6.38 -2.10 -19.56
CA ILE A 414 6.22 -0.77 -18.96
C ILE A 414 4.85 -0.70 -18.28
N LYS A 415 4.78 -0.04 -17.14
CA LYS A 415 3.50 0.30 -16.48
C LYS A 415 3.37 1.80 -16.38
N ASN A 416 2.20 2.35 -16.74
CA ASN A 416 1.97 3.78 -16.68
C ASN A 416 0.48 4.12 -16.63
N THR A 417 0.16 5.39 -16.31
CA THR A 417 -1.19 5.92 -16.22
C THR A 417 -1.66 6.55 -17.52
N PHE A 418 -2.93 6.38 -17.81
CA PHE A 418 -3.66 7.08 -18.87
C PHE A 418 -4.87 7.78 -18.24
N SER A 419 -4.92 9.09 -18.32
CA SER A 419 -6.08 9.85 -17.86
C SER A 419 -7.30 9.62 -18.77
N PRO A 420 -8.52 9.91 -18.31
CA PRO A 420 -9.71 9.86 -19.17
C PRO A 420 -9.56 10.66 -20.47
N SER A 421 -8.86 11.81 -20.42
CA SER A 421 -8.57 12.60 -21.63
C SER A 421 -7.65 11.87 -22.61
N HIS A 422 -6.64 11.14 -22.13
CA HIS A 422 -5.73 10.38 -22.98
C HIS A 422 -6.41 9.23 -23.72
N ILE A 423 -7.49 8.66 -23.19
CA ILE A 423 -8.21 7.55 -23.82
C ILE A 423 -9.49 7.98 -24.55
N SER A 424 -9.80 9.29 -24.59
CA SER A 424 -11.03 9.83 -25.19
C SER A 424 -11.05 9.79 -26.72
N SER A 425 -9.89 9.80 -27.37
CA SER A 425 -9.76 9.78 -28.82
C SER A 425 -8.45 9.14 -29.29
N ALA A 426 -8.41 8.67 -30.52
CA ALA A 426 -7.23 8.07 -31.11
C ALA A 426 -5.99 9.00 -31.12
N PRO A 427 -6.08 10.30 -31.45
CA PRO A 427 -4.94 11.19 -31.41
C PRO A 427 -4.38 11.37 -29.97
N GLU A 428 -5.24 11.55 -28.97
CA GLU A 428 -4.80 11.72 -27.58
C GLU A 428 -4.20 10.44 -27.01
N PHE A 429 -4.78 9.29 -27.34
CA PHE A 429 -4.22 7.99 -27.00
C PHE A 429 -2.85 7.77 -27.64
N GLY A 430 -2.71 8.07 -28.92
CA GLY A 430 -1.46 7.94 -29.65
C GLY A 430 -0.36 8.84 -29.09
N LYS A 431 -0.66 10.11 -28.78
CA LYS A 431 0.28 11.03 -28.12
C LYS A 431 0.76 10.49 -26.78
N ARG A 432 -0.16 9.98 -25.96
CA ARG A 432 0.17 9.41 -24.66
C ARG A 432 0.96 8.12 -24.79
N LEU A 433 0.59 7.25 -25.73
CA LEU A 433 1.29 6.00 -26.00
C LEU A 433 2.74 6.27 -26.41
N LEU A 434 2.95 7.19 -27.35
CA LEU A 434 4.28 7.60 -27.80
C LEU A 434 5.13 8.19 -26.64
N HIS A 435 4.51 8.91 -25.70
CA HIS A 435 5.22 9.45 -24.53
C HIS A 435 5.67 8.33 -23.56
N VAL A 436 4.82 7.34 -23.30
CA VAL A 436 5.12 6.28 -22.31
C VAL A 436 5.88 5.09 -22.92
N ALA A 437 5.74 4.87 -24.22
CA ALA A 437 6.36 3.80 -24.98
C ALA A 437 7.03 4.40 -26.23
N PRO A 438 8.23 4.97 -26.13
CA PRO A 438 8.89 5.64 -27.25
C PRO A 438 9.05 4.74 -28.47
N GLY A 439 8.64 5.25 -29.64
CA GLY A 439 8.71 4.51 -30.90
C GLY A 439 7.49 3.65 -31.21
N VAL A 440 6.49 3.56 -30.35
CA VAL A 440 5.23 2.84 -30.61
C VAL A 440 4.16 3.83 -31.05
N PHE A 441 3.60 3.62 -32.22
CA PHE A 441 2.52 4.44 -32.79
C PHE A 441 1.17 3.73 -32.66
N TYR A 442 0.13 4.51 -32.50
CA TYR A 442 -1.24 4.04 -32.63
C TYR A 442 -1.75 4.39 -34.05
N GLU A 443 -2.01 3.37 -34.84
CA GLU A 443 -2.40 3.50 -36.27
C GLU A 443 -3.91 3.40 -36.48
N GLY A 444 -4.64 2.95 -35.45
CA GLY A 444 -6.09 2.80 -35.55
C GLY A 444 -6.87 4.12 -35.44
N ASN A 445 -8.13 4.07 -35.83
CA ASN A 445 -9.07 5.19 -35.67
C ASN A 445 -9.80 5.16 -34.30
N SER A 446 -10.56 6.21 -33.98
CA SER A 446 -11.26 6.32 -32.68
C SER A 446 -12.34 5.25 -32.46
N LYS A 447 -12.95 4.71 -33.51
CA LYS A 447 -13.93 3.62 -33.40
C LYS A 447 -13.24 2.30 -33.03
N GLN A 448 -12.09 2.03 -33.61
CA GLN A 448 -11.23 0.87 -33.29
C GLN A 448 -10.70 0.98 -31.87
N LEU A 449 -10.21 2.18 -31.44
CA LEU A 449 -9.79 2.43 -30.07
C LEU A 449 -10.91 2.15 -29.06
N LEU A 450 -12.11 2.66 -29.34
CA LEU A 450 -13.26 2.45 -28.46
C LEU A 450 -13.62 0.96 -28.31
N ALA A 451 -13.55 0.20 -29.41
CA ALA A 451 -13.78 -1.25 -29.40
C ALA A 451 -12.72 -1.99 -28.55
N PHE A 452 -11.46 -1.61 -28.69
CA PHE A 452 -10.36 -2.13 -27.89
C PHE A 452 -10.56 -1.81 -26.40
N LEU A 453 -10.77 -0.53 -26.06
CA LEU A 453 -10.94 -0.09 -24.67
C LEU A 453 -12.17 -0.71 -23.98
N LYS A 454 -13.29 -0.88 -24.69
CA LYS A 454 -14.47 -1.57 -24.14
C LYS A 454 -14.15 -2.99 -23.69
N ARG A 455 -13.25 -3.68 -24.38
CA ARG A 455 -12.82 -5.01 -23.97
C ARG A 455 -11.85 -4.97 -22.81
N GLU A 456 -10.84 -4.11 -22.86
CA GLU A 456 -9.78 -4.03 -21.84
C GLU A 456 -10.28 -3.46 -20.50
N LEU A 457 -11.22 -2.53 -20.55
CA LEU A 457 -11.75 -1.86 -19.34
C LEU A 457 -13.03 -2.49 -18.78
N LYS A 458 -13.52 -3.58 -19.39
CA LYS A 458 -14.68 -4.29 -18.88
C LYS A 458 -14.35 -4.87 -17.49
N ASP A 459 -15.24 -4.59 -16.52
CA ASP A 459 -15.10 -5.07 -15.12
C ASP A 459 -13.74 -4.74 -14.49
N ILE A 460 -13.13 -3.61 -14.88
CA ILE A 460 -11.83 -3.20 -14.38
C ILE A 460 -11.83 -3.02 -12.87
N LYS A 461 -10.78 -3.48 -12.19
CA LYS A 461 -10.59 -3.31 -10.74
C LYS A 461 -10.55 -1.82 -10.37
N ARG A 462 -10.95 -1.49 -9.15
CA ARG A 462 -10.83 -0.15 -8.58
C ARG A 462 -9.78 -0.15 -7.48
N VAL A 463 -8.89 0.85 -7.51
CA VAL A 463 -7.81 1.03 -6.54
C VAL A 463 -7.87 2.47 -6.04
N GLN A 464 -7.98 2.65 -4.73
CA GLN A 464 -7.93 3.98 -4.13
C GLN A 464 -6.48 4.47 -4.12
N LEU A 465 -6.27 5.71 -4.59
CA LEU A 465 -4.95 6.34 -4.59
C LEU A 465 -4.85 7.30 -3.39
N ILE A 466 -3.72 7.22 -2.67
CA ILE A 466 -3.33 8.19 -1.65
C ILE A 466 -1.99 8.83 -2.03
N ASP A 467 -1.83 10.11 -1.72
CA ASP A 467 -0.65 10.91 -2.04
C ASP A 467 0.22 11.27 -0.83
N TYR A 468 0.08 10.51 0.24
CA TYR A 468 0.82 10.68 1.49
C TYR A 468 1.31 9.34 2.07
N VAL A 469 2.34 9.41 2.90
CA VAL A 469 2.85 8.29 3.71
C VAL A 469 2.26 8.36 5.11
N GLY A 470 1.94 7.21 5.70
CA GLY A 470 1.47 7.08 7.08
C GLY A 470 0.05 6.52 7.18
N TYR A 471 -0.73 7.00 8.14
CA TYR A 471 -2.01 6.44 8.53
C TYR A 471 -3.17 6.85 7.61
N HIS A 472 -3.81 5.87 7.01
CA HIS A 472 -5.05 6.04 6.25
C HIS A 472 -6.25 5.71 7.14
N ALA A 473 -6.93 6.73 7.62
CA ALA A 473 -7.96 6.62 8.66
C ALA A 473 -9.19 5.80 8.24
N GLU A 474 -9.63 5.91 6.97
CA GLU A 474 -10.79 5.19 6.44
C GLU A 474 -10.59 3.66 6.52
N GLN A 475 -9.39 3.19 6.20
CA GLN A 475 -9.04 1.76 6.21
C GLN A 475 -8.30 1.34 7.50
N LYS A 476 -8.00 2.27 8.40
CA LYS A 476 -7.18 2.03 9.60
C LYS A 476 -5.86 1.32 9.26
N THR A 477 -5.17 1.80 8.25
CA THR A 477 -3.98 1.18 7.67
C THR A 477 -2.83 2.18 7.65
N TYR A 478 -1.66 1.79 8.09
CA TYR A 478 -0.43 2.56 7.87
C TYR A 478 0.22 2.15 6.56
N VAL A 479 0.47 3.10 5.69
CA VAL A 479 1.15 2.90 4.41
C VAL A 479 2.51 3.60 4.47
N LEU A 480 3.58 2.81 4.45
CA LEU A 480 4.94 3.27 4.74
C LEU A 480 5.86 3.27 3.49
N GLY A 481 5.25 3.20 2.32
CA GLY A 481 5.92 3.05 1.03
C GLY A 481 5.54 1.72 0.39
N GLU A 482 6.47 0.77 0.29
CA GLU A 482 6.21 -0.58 -0.23
C GLU A 482 5.63 -1.55 0.81
N LEU A 483 5.42 -1.07 2.02
CA LEU A 483 4.86 -1.81 3.13
C LEU A 483 3.59 -1.11 3.63
N ALA A 484 2.51 -1.88 3.80
CA ALA A 484 1.35 -1.46 4.55
C ALA A 484 1.18 -2.33 5.80
N TYR A 485 0.66 -1.72 6.87
CA TYR A 485 0.43 -2.39 8.15
C TYR A 485 -1.00 -2.16 8.62
N GLN A 486 -1.73 -3.25 8.90
CA GLN A 486 -3.13 -3.19 9.33
C GLN A 486 -3.44 -4.34 10.30
N ASN A 487 -4.03 -4.03 11.44
CA ASN A 487 -4.50 -5.03 12.41
C ASN A 487 -3.46 -6.13 12.74
N GLY A 488 -2.23 -5.75 13.01
CA GLY A 488 -1.17 -6.69 13.37
C GLY A 488 -0.52 -7.42 12.17
N LYS A 489 -0.92 -7.12 10.93
CA LYS A 489 -0.41 -7.79 9.73
C LYS A 489 0.29 -6.82 8.79
N GLN A 490 1.35 -7.33 8.16
CA GLN A 490 2.10 -6.63 7.12
C GLN A 490 1.60 -7.06 5.74
N TYR A 491 1.47 -6.09 4.84
CA TYR A 491 1.09 -6.26 3.44
C TYR A 491 2.16 -5.62 2.56
N THR A 492 2.56 -6.30 1.50
CA THR A 492 3.46 -5.77 0.48
C THR A 492 2.68 -5.46 -0.78
N ILE A 493 3.19 -4.55 -1.59
CA ILE A 493 2.63 -4.29 -2.91
C ILE A 493 2.65 -5.56 -3.76
N ASN A 494 1.62 -5.76 -4.54
CA ASN A 494 1.52 -6.89 -5.46
C ASN A 494 2.25 -6.59 -6.78
N LYS A 495 2.20 -7.54 -7.72
CA LYS A 495 2.82 -7.39 -9.05
C LYS A 495 2.20 -6.26 -9.90
N GLU A 496 1.02 -5.78 -9.53
CA GLU A 496 0.29 -4.67 -10.18
C GLU A 496 0.50 -3.32 -9.48
N ASP A 497 1.43 -3.23 -8.50
CA ASP A 497 1.86 -2.01 -7.79
C ASP A 497 0.78 -1.39 -6.88
N TYR A 498 -0.01 -2.22 -6.20
CA TYR A 498 -0.94 -1.79 -5.15
C TYR A 498 -1.03 -2.81 -4.01
N PHE A 499 -1.60 -2.41 -2.86
CA PHE A 499 -1.86 -3.28 -1.73
C PHE A 499 -3.24 -3.92 -1.84
N GLU A 500 -3.31 -5.23 -1.78
CA GLU A 500 -4.55 -5.97 -1.60
C GLU A 500 -4.81 -6.11 -0.08
N LEU A 501 -5.66 -5.25 0.45
CA LEU A 501 -6.03 -5.25 1.84
C LEU A 501 -7.30 -6.09 2.07
N PRO A 502 -7.58 -6.55 3.30
CA PRO A 502 -8.81 -7.23 3.62
C PRO A 502 -10.07 -6.47 3.18
N ARG A 503 -11.17 -7.20 2.97
CA ARG A 503 -12.47 -6.65 2.52
C ARG A 503 -12.44 -6.10 1.10
N HIS A 504 -11.59 -6.64 0.21
CA HIS A 504 -11.43 -6.20 -1.18
C HIS A 504 -11.09 -4.71 -1.31
N THR A 505 -10.36 -4.20 -0.33
CA THR A 505 -9.84 -2.84 -0.39
C THR A 505 -8.51 -2.84 -1.10
N ASN A 506 -8.46 -2.15 -2.23
CA ASN A 506 -7.23 -1.97 -2.99
C ASN A 506 -6.73 -0.54 -2.77
N LEU A 507 -5.49 -0.42 -2.31
CA LEU A 507 -4.89 0.86 -1.96
C LEU A 507 -3.53 1.02 -2.64
N LYS A 508 -3.30 2.16 -3.28
CA LYS A 508 -2.00 2.53 -3.86
C LYS A 508 -1.48 3.81 -3.24
N CYS A 509 -0.21 3.82 -2.90
CA CYS A 509 0.47 5.03 -2.43
C CYS A 509 1.28 5.64 -3.58
N ASN A 510 1.07 6.93 -3.84
CA ASN A 510 1.82 7.72 -4.81
C ASN A 510 2.50 8.92 -4.14
N ALA A 511 2.92 8.75 -2.88
CA ALA A 511 3.65 9.77 -2.17
C ALA A 511 5.05 9.98 -2.77
N PRO A 512 5.64 11.18 -2.65
CA PRO A 512 6.94 11.51 -3.25
C PRO A 512 8.12 10.84 -2.53
N PHE A 513 7.90 10.19 -1.40
CA PHE A 513 8.91 9.44 -0.66
C PHE A 513 8.31 8.19 -0.02
N ALA A 514 9.17 7.25 0.32
CA ALA A 514 8.83 6.04 1.07
C ALA A 514 9.70 5.93 2.32
N LEU A 515 9.27 5.15 3.29
CA LEU A 515 10.07 4.81 4.47
C LEU A 515 10.71 3.43 4.26
N GLU A 516 11.99 3.34 4.52
CA GLU A 516 12.76 2.10 4.40
C GLU A 516 12.68 1.31 5.71
N ILE A 517 11.73 0.39 5.76
CA ILE A 517 11.45 -0.38 6.97
C ILE A 517 12.03 -1.78 6.86
N ASN A 518 12.91 -2.14 7.79
CA ASN A 518 13.38 -3.52 7.90
C ASN A 518 12.27 -4.42 8.45
N LYS A 519 11.98 -5.50 7.72
CA LYS A 519 10.92 -6.47 8.08
C LYS A 519 11.44 -7.62 8.95
N LYS A 520 12.76 -7.76 9.09
CA LYS A 520 13.41 -8.87 9.80
C LYS A 520 13.66 -8.50 11.25
N GLN A 521 12.92 -9.13 12.14
CA GLN A 521 13.00 -8.85 13.58
C GLN A 521 14.36 -9.23 14.19
N GLU A 522 15.01 -10.23 13.65
CA GLU A 522 16.32 -10.70 14.09
C GLU A 522 17.46 -9.70 13.87
N GLU A 523 17.29 -8.73 12.97
CA GLU A 523 18.27 -7.69 12.68
C GLU A 523 18.10 -6.44 13.55
N TYR A 524 16.99 -6.33 14.31
CA TYR A 524 16.69 -5.17 15.13
C TYR A 524 17.60 -5.06 16.35
N GLN A 525 18.21 -3.90 16.52
CA GLN A 525 19.07 -3.57 17.64
C GLN A 525 18.40 -2.55 18.55
N GLN A 526 18.14 -2.89 19.78
CA GLN A 526 17.52 -1.99 20.77
C GLN A 526 18.55 -1.26 21.66
N THR A 527 19.85 -1.50 21.46
CA THR A 527 20.95 -0.86 22.19
C THR A 527 20.99 0.66 22.00
N TRP A 528 20.39 1.17 20.93
CA TRP A 528 20.26 2.59 20.67
C TRP A 528 19.52 3.37 21.78
N VAL A 529 18.64 2.73 22.54
CA VAL A 529 17.94 3.39 23.68
C VAL A 529 18.95 3.88 24.71
N LYS A 530 19.93 3.05 25.06
CA LYS A 530 21.02 3.43 25.97
C LYS A 530 21.86 4.57 25.38
N ASP A 531 22.28 4.44 24.12
CA ASP A 531 23.05 5.49 23.45
C ASP A 531 22.30 6.82 23.39
N LEU A 532 20.95 6.79 23.20
CA LEU A 532 20.10 7.98 23.22
C LEU A 532 20.09 8.64 24.60
N ILE A 533 19.95 7.85 25.68
CA ILE A 533 19.98 8.33 27.05
C ILE A 533 21.36 8.91 27.38
N ASP A 534 22.42 8.21 27.03
CA ASP A 534 23.80 8.66 27.29
C ASP A 534 24.17 9.92 26.51
N ALA A 535 23.63 10.09 25.28
CA ALA A 535 23.89 11.25 24.43
C ALA A 535 23.10 12.51 24.83
N TYR A 536 21.80 12.35 25.10
CA TYR A 536 20.84 13.48 25.23
C TYR A 536 20.04 13.47 26.53
N GLY A 537 20.23 12.45 27.39
CA GLY A 537 19.50 12.32 28.64
C GLY A 537 17.98 12.34 28.47
N VAL A 538 17.29 12.99 29.41
CA VAL A 538 15.82 13.11 29.42
C VAL A 538 15.28 13.85 28.19
N LYS A 539 16.03 14.79 27.61
CA LYS A 539 15.60 15.60 26.47
C LYS A 539 15.58 14.79 25.17
N GLY A 540 16.50 13.85 25.01
CA GLY A 540 16.47 12.88 23.91
C GLY A 540 15.23 12.00 23.94
N LEU A 541 14.82 11.54 25.13
CA LEU A 541 13.62 10.75 25.33
C LEU A 541 12.34 11.57 25.07
N ILE A 542 12.32 12.86 25.44
CA ILE A 542 11.19 13.76 25.13
C ILE A 542 11.07 13.98 23.62
N GLY A 543 12.19 14.19 22.91
CA GLY A 543 12.22 14.25 21.46
C GLY A 543 11.73 12.96 20.79
N LEU A 544 12.15 11.80 21.30
CA LEU A 544 11.65 10.50 20.86
C LEU A 544 10.15 10.37 21.10
N THR A 545 9.65 10.84 22.26
CA THR A 545 8.22 10.81 22.59
C THR A 545 7.39 11.62 21.60
N ALA A 546 7.89 12.77 21.13
CA ALA A 546 7.23 13.56 20.11
C ALA A 546 7.13 12.82 18.77
N PHE A 547 8.20 12.16 18.34
CA PHE A 547 8.20 11.31 17.15
C PHE A 547 7.28 10.11 17.32
N PHE A 548 7.40 9.37 18.41
CA PHE A 548 6.53 8.23 18.75
C PHE A 548 5.05 8.61 18.76
N GLY A 549 4.70 9.71 19.45
CA GLY A 549 3.33 10.18 19.55
C GLY A 549 2.73 10.59 18.21
N SER A 550 3.56 11.00 17.25
CA SER A 550 3.10 11.34 15.91
C SER A 550 2.36 10.18 15.23
N LEU A 551 2.75 8.93 15.51
CA LEU A 551 2.11 7.73 14.96
C LEU A 551 0.63 7.61 15.32
N TYR A 552 0.18 8.28 16.38
CA TYR A 552 -1.19 8.18 16.90
C TYR A 552 -1.92 9.53 16.91
N ALA A 553 -1.37 10.54 16.25
CA ALA A 553 -1.86 11.92 16.34
C ALA A 553 -3.34 12.08 15.93
N GLN A 554 -3.79 11.40 14.87
CA GLN A 554 -5.19 11.48 14.45
C GLN A 554 -6.13 10.77 15.43
N GLN A 555 -5.72 9.62 15.98
CA GLN A 555 -6.48 8.89 16.98
C GLN A 555 -6.61 9.72 18.27
N ILE A 556 -5.52 10.37 18.71
CA ILE A 556 -5.50 11.25 19.89
C ILE A 556 -6.35 12.49 19.65
N ARG A 557 -6.21 13.17 18.51
CA ARG A 557 -7.05 14.33 18.15
C ARG A 557 -8.54 13.98 18.11
N LYS A 558 -8.90 12.80 17.67
CA LYS A 558 -10.30 12.35 17.66
C LYS A 558 -10.91 12.35 19.06
N THR A 559 -10.14 11.97 20.09
CA THR A 559 -10.57 11.89 21.47
C THR A 559 -10.34 13.21 22.22
N HIS A 560 -9.12 13.74 22.16
CA HIS A 560 -8.66 14.88 22.94
C HIS A 560 -8.72 16.22 22.19
N LYS A 561 -9.17 16.23 20.93
CA LYS A 561 -9.39 17.40 20.05
C LYS A 561 -8.14 18.16 19.65
N SER A 562 -6.94 17.77 20.11
CA SER A 562 -5.69 18.44 19.78
C SER A 562 -4.48 17.52 19.93
N PHE A 563 -3.34 17.97 19.39
CA PHE A 563 -2.04 17.34 19.60
C PHE A 563 -0.96 18.44 19.66
N PRO A 564 -0.06 18.45 20.67
CA PRO A 564 0.89 19.53 20.88
C PRO A 564 1.93 19.60 19.76
N PHE A 565 2.39 20.82 19.48
CA PHE A 565 3.63 21.05 18.77
C PHE A 565 4.80 20.91 19.73
N VAL A 566 5.95 20.44 19.26
CA VAL A 566 7.15 20.30 20.08
C VAL A 566 8.29 21.09 19.48
N GLU A 567 8.91 21.96 20.27
CA GLU A 567 10.06 22.75 19.84
C GLU A 567 11.33 22.28 20.54
N LEU A 568 12.33 21.91 19.74
CA LEU A 568 13.68 21.61 20.18
C LEU A 568 14.54 22.84 19.97
N VAL A 569 14.80 23.60 21.02
CA VAL A 569 15.49 24.88 20.94
C VAL A 569 16.81 24.85 21.70
N GLY A 570 17.81 25.58 21.20
CA GLY A 570 19.12 25.73 21.86
C GLY A 570 20.19 26.18 20.90
N GLU A 571 21.32 26.58 21.43
CA GLU A 571 22.44 27.12 20.66
C GLU A 571 22.96 26.15 19.60
N PRO A 572 23.62 26.68 18.54
CA PRO A 572 24.32 25.84 17.57
C PRO A 572 25.34 24.93 18.24
N GLY A 573 25.39 23.67 17.78
CA GLY A 573 26.33 22.67 18.33
C GLY A 573 25.81 21.89 19.53
N THR A 574 24.54 22.06 19.95
CA THR A 574 23.92 21.25 21.01
C THR A 574 23.43 19.87 20.57
N GLY A 575 23.63 19.49 19.30
CA GLY A 575 23.33 18.17 18.77
C GLY A 575 21.88 17.93 18.30
N LYS A 576 21.03 18.97 18.21
CA LYS A 576 19.62 18.86 17.79
C LYS A 576 19.46 18.16 16.43
N SER A 577 20.23 18.59 15.41
CA SER A 577 20.17 18.01 14.07
C SER A 577 20.56 16.53 14.07
N THR A 578 21.60 16.16 14.81
CA THR A 578 22.03 14.75 14.97
C THR A 578 20.95 13.92 15.63
N LEU A 579 20.30 14.44 16.66
CA LEU A 579 19.16 13.78 17.32
C LEU A 579 18.02 13.55 16.31
N ILE A 580 17.59 14.57 15.59
CA ILE A 580 16.50 14.48 14.62
C ILE A 580 16.82 13.48 13.51
N GLN A 581 18.04 13.53 12.96
CA GLN A 581 18.47 12.56 11.94
C GLN A 581 18.43 11.12 12.45
N PHE A 582 18.84 10.90 13.70
CA PHE A 582 18.72 9.57 14.30
C PHE A 582 17.25 9.16 14.50
N LEU A 583 16.38 10.05 14.99
CA LEU A 583 14.95 9.77 15.18
C LEU A 583 14.28 9.42 13.82
N TRP A 584 14.70 10.06 12.74
CA TRP A 584 14.24 9.69 11.40
C TRP A 584 14.68 8.29 10.96
N LYS A 585 15.88 7.83 11.37
CA LYS A 585 16.32 6.45 11.09
C LYS A 585 15.42 5.40 11.75
N LEU A 586 14.89 5.69 12.95
CA LEU A 586 13.88 4.86 13.61
C LEU A 586 12.58 4.75 12.79
N PHE A 587 12.29 5.74 11.97
CA PHE A 587 11.14 5.80 11.08
C PHE A 587 11.49 5.37 9.64
N GLY A 588 12.70 4.87 9.42
CA GLY A 588 13.13 4.41 8.09
C GLY A 588 13.37 5.52 7.09
N ARG A 589 13.78 6.72 7.54
CA ARG A 589 14.12 7.83 6.67
C ARG A 589 15.55 8.26 6.89
N VAL A 590 16.34 8.29 5.82
CA VAL A 590 17.77 8.68 5.85
C VAL A 590 17.99 10.04 5.19
N ASN A 591 19.10 10.66 5.52
CA ASN A 591 19.57 11.91 4.89
C ASN A 591 18.51 13.01 4.89
N TYR A 592 17.69 13.04 5.93
CA TYR A 592 16.63 14.02 6.10
C TYR A 592 16.65 14.59 7.52
N GLU A 593 16.61 15.88 7.64
CA GLU A 593 16.49 16.59 8.92
C GLU A 593 15.12 17.24 9.04
N GLY A 594 14.72 18.00 8.05
CA GLY A 594 13.45 18.69 8.06
C GLY A 594 13.30 19.65 6.86
N LEU A 595 12.27 20.47 6.92
CA LEU A 595 11.93 21.49 5.94
C LEU A 595 12.22 22.88 6.52
N ASP A 596 12.89 23.74 5.75
CA ASP A 596 12.93 25.17 6.04
C ASP A 596 11.65 25.83 5.49
N PRO A 597 10.70 26.24 6.34
CA PRO A 597 9.42 26.77 5.88
C PRO A 597 9.56 28.13 5.20
N THR A 598 10.68 28.83 5.42
CA THR A 598 10.94 30.17 4.87
C THR A 598 11.41 30.10 3.42
N LYS A 599 11.98 28.97 2.99
CA LYS A 599 12.43 28.72 1.60
C LYS A 599 11.33 28.19 0.69
N THR A 600 10.12 28.03 1.21
CA THR A 600 9.03 27.39 0.49
C THR A 600 7.87 28.37 0.30
N SER A 601 7.25 28.39 -0.88
CA SER A 601 6.02 29.13 -1.09
C SER A 601 4.89 28.57 -0.23
N LYS A 602 3.87 29.38 0.09
CA LYS A 602 2.70 28.93 0.87
C LYS A 602 2.03 27.67 0.26
N ALA A 603 1.91 27.64 -1.06
CA ALA A 603 1.35 26.47 -1.76
C ALA A 603 2.27 25.25 -1.67
N GLY A 604 3.58 25.44 -1.76
CA GLY A 604 4.58 24.38 -1.56
C GLY A 604 4.53 23.82 -0.14
N LEU A 605 4.44 24.71 0.85
CA LEU A 605 4.32 24.33 2.26
C LEU A 605 3.08 23.46 2.52
N ILE A 606 1.89 23.87 2.03
CA ILE A 606 0.66 23.11 2.15
C ILE A 606 0.82 21.72 1.51
N ARG A 607 1.43 21.63 0.34
CA ARG A 607 1.70 20.34 -0.33
C ARG A 607 2.60 19.44 0.52
N THR A 608 3.67 19.99 1.09
CA THR A 608 4.60 19.21 1.93
C THR A 608 3.94 18.72 3.21
N LEU A 609 3.16 19.57 3.88
CA LEU A 609 2.41 19.21 5.09
C LEU A 609 1.38 18.08 4.85
N ARG A 610 0.84 18.03 3.62
CA ARG A 610 -0.12 16.99 3.21
C ARG A 610 0.52 15.64 2.91
N GLN A 611 1.84 15.58 2.66
CA GLN A 611 2.53 14.35 2.27
C GLN A 611 2.66 13.32 3.41
N VAL A 612 2.26 13.67 4.62
CA VAL A 612 2.38 12.82 5.80
C VAL A 612 1.08 12.73 6.58
N SER A 613 0.86 11.57 7.16
CA SER A 613 -0.28 11.28 8.01
C SER A 613 0.18 10.42 9.20
N ASN A 614 -0.08 10.86 10.43
CA ASN A 614 0.48 10.25 11.65
C ASN A 614 2.01 10.08 11.59
N LEU A 615 2.68 11.07 11.05
CA LEU A 615 4.14 11.16 11.03
C LEU A 615 4.54 12.60 11.39
N PRO A 616 5.77 12.82 11.89
CA PRO A 616 6.23 14.16 12.21
C PRO A 616 6.52 14.96 10.93
N VAL A 617 6.24 16.24 10.98
CA VAL A 617 6.81 17.24 10.07
C VAL A 617 7.81 18.04 10.89
N VAL A 618 9.08 18.03 10.51
CA VAL A 618 10.14 18.73 11.20
C VAL A 618 10.45 20.02 10.45
N PHE A 619 10.31 21.17 11.13
CA PHE A 619 10.76 22.46 10.63
C PHE A 619 12.15 22.75 11.17
N ILE A 620 13.04 23.10 10.26
CA ILE A 620 14.37 23.62 10.59
C ILE A 620 14.44 25.08 10.16
N GLU A 621 14.88 25.96 11.07
CA GLU A 621 15.12 27.36 10.74
C GLU A 621 16.60 27.58 10.47
N SER A 622 16.92 28.21 9.34
CA SER A 622 18.23 28.75 9.11
C SER A 622 18.38 30.06 9.91
N ASP A 623 19.52 30.25 10.60
CA ASP A 623 19.85 31.46 11.37
C ASP A 623 19.59 32.72 10.56
N ARG A 624 18.60 33.51 10.95
CA ARG A 624 18.20 34.75 10.32
C ARG A 624 18.21 35.91 11.33
N GLN A 625 19.17 35.90 12.22
CA GLN A 625 19.40 37.05 13.07
C GLN A 625 19.75 38.26 12.20
N GLY A 626 18.83 39.23 12.12
CA GLY A 626 19.00 40.46 11.38
C GLY A 626 18.14 40.70 10.14
N GLU A 627 17.21 39.78 9.80
CA GLU A 627 16.27 40.04 8.69
C GLU A 627 15.07 40.89 9.13
N SER A 628 14.55 41.69 8.21
CA SER A 628 13.38 42.56 8.45
C SER A 628 12.13 41.78 8.80
N ALA A 629 11.23 42.35 9.63
CA ALA A 629 9.97 41.74 10.07
C ALA A 629 9.07 41.20 8.93
N SER A 630 9.23 41.74 7.71
CA SER A 630 8.52 41.28 6.52
C SER A 630 8.95 39.89 6.02
N LYS A 631 10.09 39.39 6.50
CA LYS A 631 10.64 38.09 6.14
C LYS A 631 10.51 37.04 7.25
N GLN A 632 9.96 37.42 8.40
CA GLN A 632 9.72 36.50 9.49
C GLN A 632 8.55 35.54 9.15
N PHE A 633 8.73 34.28 9.52
CA PHE A 633 7.72 33.26 9.26
C PHE A 633 6.47 33.50 10.14
N ASN A 634 5.30 33.49 9.51
CA ASN A 634 4.03 33.71 10.24
C ASN A 634 3.54 32.40 10.87
N TRP A 635 3.83 32.20 12.13
CA TRP A 635 3.41 31.03 12.92
C TRP A 635 1.90 30.93 13.14
N ASP A 636 1.17 32.04 13.09
CA ASP A 636 -0.27 32.08 13.38
C ASP A 636 -1.10 31.24 12.39
N MET A 637 -0.54 30.95 11.21
CA MET A 637 -1.18 30.05 10.24
C MET A 637 -1.34 28.61 10.76
N PHE A 638 -0.59 28.21 11.81
CA PHE A 638 -0.64 26.87 12.37
C PHE A 638 -1.67 26.70 13.49
N LYS A 639 -2.45 27.74 13.84
CA LYS A 639 -3.47 27.65 14.90
C LYS A 639 -4.46 26.51 14.67
N THR A 640 -4.90 26.31 13.41
CA THR A 640 -5.84 25.26 13.03
C THR A 640 -5.21 23.87 12.97
N MET A 641 -3.89 23.77 12.75
CA MET A 641 -3.21 22.48 12.62
C MET A 641 -3.08 21.75 13.95
N PHE A 642 -3.07 22.46 15.06
CA PHE A 642 -3.07 21.89 16.41
C PHE A 642 -4.25 20.94 16.62
N ASP A 643 -5.42 21.34 16.13
CA ASP A 643 -6.67 20.58 16.22
C ASP A 643 -6.86 19.62 15.01
N GLY A 644 -5.89 19.57 14.09
CA GLY A 644 -5.99 18.81 12.85
C GLY A 644 -6.89 19.45 11.79
N GLY A 645 -7.07 20.76 11.86
CA GLY A 645 -7.91 21.53 10.94
C GLY A 645 -7.29 21.75 9.56
N SER A 646 -7.97 22.61 8.76
CA SER A 646 -7.60 22.90 7.39
C SER A 646 -6.22 23.56 7.25
N LEU A 647 -5.45 23.11 6.27
CA LEU A 647 -4.19 23.73 5.82
C LEU A 647 -4.41 24.94 4.93
N GLY A 648 -5.64 25.22 4.53
CA GLY A 648 -6.04 26.24 3.58
C GLY A 648 -6.66 25.64 2.30
N ALA A 649 -7.41 26.47 1.58
CA ALA A 649 -8.09 26.06 0.36
C ALA A 649 -7.14 25.93 -0.83
N MET A 650 -7.32 24.88 -1.62
CA MET A 650 -6.64 24.63 -2.89
C MET A 650 -7.66 24.50 -4.01
N GLY A 651 -7.36 25.01 -5.20
CA GLY A 651 -8.19 24.78 -6.39
C GLY A 651 -8.11 23.32 -6.84
N VAL A 652 -9.22 22.76 -7.30
CA VAL A 652 -9.31 21.45 -7.94
C VAL A 652 -9.48 21.60 -9.44
N LYS A 653 -9.02 20.63 -10.22
CA LYS A 653 -9.11 20.66 -11.70
C LYS A 653 -10.54 20.51 -12.24
N ALA A 654 -11.48 20.05 -11.42
CA ALA A 654 -12.85 19.75 -11.83
C ALA A 654 -13.67 20.98 -12.30
N GLY A 655 -13.11 22.20 -12.22
CA GLY A 655 -13.74 23.44 -12.69
C GLY A 655 -14.75 24.04 -11.70
N GLY A 656 -15.14 25.29 -11.93
CA GLY A 656 -16.08 26.02 -11.07
C GLY A 656 -15.45 26.56 -9.79
N ASN A 657 -16.28 26.85 -8.79
CA ASN A 657 -15.88 27.41 -7.50
C ASN A 657 -15.53 26.34 -6.44
N THR A 658 -15.35 25.09 -6.86
CA THR A 658 -15.04 23.99 -5.94
C THR A 658 -13.61 24.11 -5.46
N THR A 659 -13.42 24.14 -4.14
CA THR A 659 -12.12 24.12 -3.48
C THR A 659 -11.98 22.87 -2.63
N TYR A 660 -10.75 22.37 -2.52
CA TYR A 660 -10.40 21.31 -1.59
C TYR A 660 -9.61 21.90 -0.42
N GLU A 661 -10.01 21.55 0.79
CA GLU A 661 -9.36 22.00 2.02
C GLU A 661 -8.72 20.81 2.71
N PRO A 662 -7.43 20.52 2.42
CA PRO A 662 -6.73 19.41 3.06
C PRO A 662 -6.58 19.64 4.56
N LEU A 663 -6.84 18.59 5.34
CA LEU A 663 -6.62 18.62 6.80
C LEU A 663 -5.16 18.32 7.14
N PHE A 664 -4.70 18.85 8.26
CA PHE A 664 -3.38 18.51 8.80
C PHE A 664 -3.43 17.17 9.55
N MET A 665 -2.83 16.15 8.97
CA MET A 665 -2.86 14.79 9.50
C MET A 665 -1.59 14.39 10.26
N GLY A 666 -0.53 15.20 10.18
CA GLY A 666 0.75 14.99 10.86
C GLY A 666 0.85 15.66 12.23
N THR A 667 2.08 15.78 12.72
CA THR A 667 2.45 16.57 13.89
C THR A 667 3.58 17.53 13.55
N LEU A 668 3.68 18.65 14.26
CA LEU A 668 4.73 19.63 14.00
C LEU A 668 5.82 19.54 15.08
N ILE A 669 7.05 19.35 14.63
CA ILE A 669 8.27 19.44 15.45
C ILE A 669 9.11 20.57 14.87
N ILE A 670 9.58 21.47 15.73
CA ILE A 670 10.34 22.66 15.35
C ILE A 670 11.74 22.52 15.92
N SER A 671 12.77 22.67 15.09
CA SER A 671 14.17 22.65 15.51
C SER A 671 14.85 23.95 15.11
N GLN A 672 15.21 24.77 16.09
CA GLN A 672 15.79 26.06 15.82
C GLN A 672 16.74 26.52 16.94
N ASN A 673 17.48 27.61 16.70
CA ASN A 673 18.44 28.14 17.66
C ASN A 673 17.79 29.10 18.65
N ALA A 674 16.82 29.90 18.20
CA ALA A 674 16.03 30.81 19.04
C ALA A 674 14.61 30.30 19.24
N GLU A 675 13.97 30.68 20.34
CA GLU A 675 12.58 30.30 20.59
C GLU A 675 11.61 30.90 19.57
N VAL A 676 10.54 30.18 19.24
CA VAL A 676 9.45 30.72 18.42
C VAL A 676 8.85 31.92 19.09
N LEU A 677 8.86 33.05 18.38
CA LEU A 677 8.16 34.28 18.78
C LEU A 677 6.85 34.37 17.98
N ALA A 678 5.74 34.19 18.66
CA ALA A 678 4.41 34.16 18.05
C ALA A 678 3.35 34.69 19.02
N SER A 679 2.10 34.76 18.58
CA SER A 679 0.98 35.08 19.47
C SER A 679 0.89 34.09 20.65
N GLU A 680 0.38 34.52 21.78
CA GLU A 680 0.13 33.70 22.97
C GLU A 680 -0.66 32.41 22.60
N ALA A 681 -1.59 32.55 21.66
CA ALA A 681 -2.37 31.44 21.14
C ALA A 681 -1.51 30.34 20.53
N ILE A 682 -0.47 30.66 19.79
CA ILE A 682 0.50 29.70 19.22
C ILE A 682 1.47 29.22 20.30
N MET A 683 1.98 30.16 21.08
CA MET A 683 2.94 29.86 22.14
C MET A 683 2.39 28.85 23.13
N GLY A 684 1.10 28.93 23.48
CA GLY A 684 0.42 27.95 24.33
C GLY A 684 0.18 26.56 23.69
N ARG A 685 0.44 26.39 22.37
CA ARG A 685 0.34 25.12 21.65
C ARG A 685 1.67 24.37 21.52
N ILE A 686 2.77 25.02 21.92
CA ILE A 686 4.14 24.51 21.77
C ILE A 686 4.67 24.06 23.13
N VAL A 687 5.17 22.85 23.18
CA VAL A 687 5.97 22.32 24.30
C VAL A 687 7.45 22.57 23.99
N HIS A 688 8.16 23.25 24.86
CA HIS A 688 9.55 23.67 24.69
C HIS A 688 10.53 22.69 25.31
N VAL A 689 11.46 22.18 24.51
CA VAL A 689 12.58 21.36 24.96
C VAL A 689 13.87 22.13 24.74
N LYS A 690 14.48 22.65 25.81
CA LYS A 690 15.68 23.48 25.74
C LYS A 690 16.96 22.66 25.88
N PHE A 691 17.85 22.75 24.90
CA PHE A 691 19.17 22.13 24.90
C PHE A 691 20.24 23.16 25.27
N PHE A 692 21.16 22.79 26.15
CA PHE A 692 22.24 23.65 26.63
C PHE A 692 23.61 23.03 26.35
N LYS A 693 24.62 23.86 26.08
CA LYS A 693 26.00 23.39 25.83
C LYS A 693 26.71 22.83 27.06
N ASP A 694 26.37 23.32 28.24
CA ASP A 694 26.90 22.86 29.51
C ASP A 694 26.57 21.41 29.84
N GLN A 695 25.58 20.86 29.17
CA GLN A 695 25.17 19.45 29.28
C GLN A 695 26.01 18.50 28.40
N LEU A 696 26.89 19.03 27.55
CA LEU A 696 27.74 18.21 26.67
C LEU A 696 28.98 17.73 27.43
N SER A 697 29.17 16.42 27.47
CA SER A 697 30.35 15.74 28.00
C SER A 697 31.07 14.93 26.91
N LYS A 698 32.30 14.49 27.19
CA LYS A 698 33.00 13.57 26.28
C LYS A 698 32.22 12.27 26.08
N ALA A 699 31.55 11.80 27.11
CA ALA A 699 30.73 10.59 27.04
C ALA A 699 29.49 10.79 26.17
N SER A 700 28.77 11.94 26.35
CA SER A 700 27.60 12.25 25.53
C SER A 700 27.92 12.44 24.06
N LEU A 701 29.08 13.05 23.75
CA LEU A 701 29.58 13.19 22.38
C LEU A 701 29.92 11.84 21.74
N TYR A 702 30.51 10.90 22.53
CA TYR A 702 30.78 9.56 22.05
C TYR A 702 29.48 8.80 21.75
N ALA A 703 28.51 8.84 22.66
CA ALA A 703 27.20 8.21 22.48
C ALA A 703 26.44 8.79 21.28
N SER A 704 26.50 10.12 21.08
CA SER A 704 25.92 10.79 19.89
C SER A 704 26.56 10.30 18.58
N ARG A 705 27.89 10.07 18.57
CA ARG A 705 28.57 9.47 17.42
C ARG A 705 28.13 8.01 17.18
N ASN A 706 27.85 7.25 18.23
CA ASN A 706 27.31 5.89 18.09
C ASN A 706 25.91 5.92 17.47
N LEU A 707 25.04 6.85 17.88
CA LEU A 707 23.72 7.03 17.28
C LEU A 707 23.81 7.32 15.76
N SER A 708 24.83 8.06 15.34
CA SER A 708 25.02 8.35 13.90
C SER A 708 25.38 7.13 13.07
N LYS A 709 25.94 6.07 13.68
CA LYS A 709 26.36 4.82 13.00
C LYS A 709 25.23 3.84 12.76
N TYR A 710 24.12 3.93 13.50
CA TYR A 710 22.97 3.08 13.22
C TYR A 710 22.40 3.42 11.84
N GLU A 711 22.03 2.38 11.11
CA GLU A 711 21.32 2.51 9.83
C GLU A 711 19.87 2.06 9.98
N PRO A 712 18.96 2.45 9.07
CA PRO A 712 17.56 2.04 9.15
C PRO A 712 17.36 0.53 9.28
N GLU A 713 18.21 -0.26 8.64
CA GLU A 713 18.17 -1.72 8.73
C GLU A 713 18.30 -2.23 10.17
N ASN A 714 19.03 -1.50 11.01
CA ASN A 714 19.24 -1.87 12.41
C ASN A 714 18.14 -1.41 13.34
N VAL A 715 17.43 -0.31 13.03
CA VAL A 715 16.59 0.40 13.99
C VAL A 715 15.16 0.67 13.50
N SER A 716 14.87 0.66 12.19
CA SER A 716 13.56 1.05 11.65
C SER A 716 12.42 0.08 12.00
N GLN A 717 12.74 -1.10 12.50
CA GLN A 717 11.72 -2.00 13.04
C GLN A 717 11.00 -1.43 14.27
N PHE A 718 11.56 -0.40 14.89
CA PHE A 718 10.91 0.37 15.94
C PHE A 718 9.47 0.78 15.55
N ILE A 719 9.28 1.30 14.33
CA ILE A 719 7.94 1.72 13.89
C ILE A 719 6.96 0.53 13.83
N LEU A 720 7.41 -0.65 13.37
CA LEU A 720 6.56 -1.84 13.32
C LEU A 720 6.18 -2.34 14.72
N GLN A 721 7.10 -2.25 15.69
CA GLN A 721 6.79 -2.57 17.08
C GLN A 721 5.74 -1.61 17.67
N CYS A 722 5.86 -0.31 17.38
CA CYS A 722 4.85 0.68 17.75
C CYS A 722 3.48 0.32 17.16
N LEU A 723 3.42 0.06 15.85
CA LEU A 723 2.15 -0.24 15.15
C LEU A 723 1.53 -1.57 15.58
N SER A 724 2.36 -2.55 15.94
CA SER A 724 1.88 -3.86 16.40
C SER A 724 1.12 -3.78 17.73
N LYS A 725 1.41 -2.77 18.53
CA LYS A 725 0.83 -2.53 19.85
C LYS A 725 -0.06 -1.28 19.92
N GLU A 726 -0.53 -0.78 18.76
CA GLU A 726 -1.33 0.44 18.66
C GLU A 726 -2.49 0.47 19.67
N LYS A 727 -3.25 -0.62 19.79
CA LYS A 727 -4.40 -0.69 20.70
C LYS A 727 -3.97 -0.54 22.15
N ASP A 728 -2.95 -1.29 22.57
CA ASP A 728 -2.46 -1.30 23.97
C ASP A 728 -1.84 0.07 24.32
N ILE A 729 -1.14 0.68 23.37
CA ILE A 729 -0.54 2.01 23.51
C ILE A 729 -1.61 3.08 23.68
N LEU A 730 -2.66 3.08 22.86
CA LEU A 730 -3.75 4.04 22.97
C LEU A 730 -4.58 3.85 24.24
N GLU A 731 -4.75 2.63 24.71
CA GLU A 731 -5.39 2.36 26.00
C GLU A 731 -4.53 2.87 27.18
N ALA A 732 -3.23 2.55 27.18
CA ALA A 732 -2.28 3.04 28.17
C ALA A 732 -2.19 4.59 28.15
N PHE A 733 -2.22 5.20 26.97
CA PHE A 733 -2.25 6.63 26.80
C PHE A 733 -3.50 7.26 27.47
N ASN A 734 -4.69 6.74 27.22
CA ASN A 734 -5.91 7.30 27.80
C ASN A 734 -5.90 7.21 29.34
N ILE A 735 -5.48 6.07 29.90
CA ILE A 735 -5.32 5.91 31.36
C ILE A 735 -4.27 6.88 31.90
N GLY A 736 -3.14 7.00 31.22
CA GLY A 736 -2.05 7.90 31.61
C GLY A 736 -2.47 9.37 31.55
N TYR A 737 -3.24 9.75 30.52
CA TYR A 737 -3.71 11.12 30.35
C TYR A 737 -4.55 11.59 31.56
N GLU A 738 -5.54 10.83 31.95
CA GLU A 738 -6.38 11.16 33.15
C GLU A 738 -5.52 11.34 34.40
N LYS A 739 -4.53 10.44 34.57
CA LYS A 739 -3.60 10.52 35.70
C LYS A 739 -2.76 11.81 35.68
N TYR A 740 -2.14 12.13 34.54
CA TYR A 740 -1.21 13.24 34.44
C TYR A 740 -1.93 14.58 34.35
N ASP A 741 -3.09 14.64 33.75
CA ASP A 741 -3.93 15.83 33.71
C ASP A 741 -4.37 16.21 35.16
N ALA A 742 -4.91 15.25 35.90
CA ALA A 742 -5.27 15.44 37.30
C ALA A 742 -4.06 15.80 38.19
N MET A 743 -2.89 15.22 37.91
CA MET A 743 -1.67 15.52 38.65
C MET A 743 -1.23 16.98 38.44
N LEU A 744 -1.14 17.42 37.15
CA LEU A 744 -0.64 18.75 36.83
C LEU A 744 -1.60 19.89 37.24
N HIS A 745 -2.87 19.61 37.46
CA HIS A 745 -3.84 20.56 38.02
C HIS A 745 -3.72 20.75 39.54
N GLN A 746 -2.89 19.96 40.23
CA GLN A 746 -2.72 20.15 41.68
C GLN A 746 -2.03 21.49 42.01
N GLU A 747 -2.47 22.17 43.03
CA GLU A 747 -1.98 23.49 43.45
C GLU A 747 -0.46 23.57 43.64
N GLN A 748 0.16 22.47 44.09
CA GLN A 748 1.60 22.40 44.31
C GLN A 748 2.44 22.64 43.04
N TYR A 749 1.88 22.44 41.84
CA TYR A 749 2.60 22.69 40.58
C TYR A 749 2.39 24.09 40.04
N ASN A 750 1.39 24.81 40.54
CA ASN A 750 1.11 26.22 40.18
C ASN A 750 1.04 26.49 38.67
N ILE A 751 0.38 25.60 37.91
CA ILE A 751 0.14 25.76 36.48
C ILE A 751 -1.32 26.17 36.30
N GLN A 752 -1.56 27.38 35.75
CA GLN A 752 -2.92 27.90 35.59
C GLN A 752 -3.51 27.68 34.19
N SER A 753 -2.66 27.56 33.17
CA SER A 753 -3.11 27.35 31.80
C SER A 753 -3.51 25.89 31.55
N SER A 754 -4.80 25.63 31.41
CA SER A 754 -5.33 24.30 31.13
C SER A 754 -4.77 23.72 29.80
N ARG A 755 -4.42 24.59 28.83
CA ARG A 755 -3.80 24.14 27.58
C ARG A 755 -2.38 23.61 27.79
N ILE A 756 -1.61 24.24 28.65
CA ILE A 756 -0.24 23.77 29.02
C ILE A 756 -0.35 22.44 29.76
N VAL A 757 -1.26 22.31 30.69
CA VAL A 757 -1.53 21.05 31.39
C VAL A 757 -1.89 19.97 30.38
N HIS A 758 -2.86 20.22 29.53
CA HIS A 758 -3.30 19.29 28.51
C HIS A 758 -2.17 18.80 27.58
N ASN A 759 -1.35 19.72 27.06
CA ASN A 759 -0.24 19.38 26.18
C ASN A 759 0.81 18.51 26.84
N HIS A 760 1.20 18.86 28.08
CA HIS A 760 2.22 18.12 28.81
C HIS A 760 1.67 16.77 29.29
N ALA A 761 0.42 16.70 29.75
CA ALA A 761 -0.24 15.44 30.10
C ALA A 761 -0.29 14.45 28.92
N GLN A 762 -0.56 14.93 27.69
CA GLN A 762 -0.51 14.08 26.50
C GLN A 762 0.88 13.49 26.27
N LEU A 763 1.96 14.31 26.32
CA LEU A 763 3.31 13.81 26.10
C LEU A 763 3.79 12.90 27.24
N MET A 764 3.47 13.20 28.48
CA MET A 764 3.79 12.35 29.63
C MET A 764 3.12 10.98 29.51
N SER A 765 1.87 10.95 29.06
CA SER A 765 1.12 9.72 28.83
C SER A 765 1.67 8.89 27.68
N LEU A 766 2.09 9.56 26.60
CA LEU A 766 2.76 8.90 25.48
C LEU A 766 4.10 8.31 25.90
N PHE A 767 4.88 9.03 26.70
CA PHE A 767 6.14 8.52 27.25
C PHE A 767 5.93 7.28 28.11
N ASP A 768 4.96 7.33 29.03
CA ASP A 768 4.62 6.19 29.90
C ASP A 768 4.16 4.98 29.07
N ALA A 769 3.28 5.18 28.07
CA ALA A 769 2.82 4.13 27.16
C ALA A 769 3.98 3.53 26.32
N MET A 770 4.91 4.37 25.85
CA MET A 770 6.09 3.94 25.10
C MET A 770 7.00 3.06 25.97
N CYS A 771 7.25 3.47 27.23
CA CYS A 771 8.07 2.70 28.16
C CYS A 771 7.42 1.36 28.55
N ARG A 772 6.09 1.30 28.63
CA ARG A 772 5.39 0.04 28.96
C ARG A 772 5.39 -0.98 27.83
N HIS A 773 5.31 -0.50 26.59
CA HIS A 773 4.98 -1.39 25.48
C HIS A 773 6.08 -1.52 24.43
N VAL A 774 7.00 -0.55 24.32
CA VAL A 774 7.92 -0.49 23.17
C VAL A 774 9.39 -0.52 23.54
N ILE A 775 9.81 0.29 24.53
CA ILE A 775 11.23 0.41 24.91
C ILE A 775 11.43 0.22 26.42
N GLU A 776 12.58 -0.29 26.78
CA GLU A 776 12.99 -0.40 28.19
C GLU A 776 13.80 0.84 28.59
N VAL A 777 13.27 1.60 29.57
CA VAL A 777 13.94 2.76 30.17
C VAL A 777 14.07 2.52 31.67
N PRO A 778 15.25 2.75 32.29
CA PRO A 778 15.40 2.60 33.73
C PRO A 778 14.41 3.47 34.53
N ALA A 779 13.82 2.93 35.61
CA ALA A 779 12.80 3.61 36.41
C ALA A 779 13.27 4.98 36.92
N GLN A 780 14.54 5.12 37.30
CA GLN A 780 15.12 6.40 37.71
C GLN A 780 15.08 7.43 36.59
N VAL A 781 15.38 7.01 35.33
CA VAL A 781 15.35 7.91 34.18
C VAL A 781 13.89 8.28 33.83
N GLN A 782 12.95 7.33 33.92
CA GLN A 782 11.53 7.62 33.75
C GLN A 782 11.03 8.70 34.73
N LYS A 783 11.44 8.60 36.00
CA LYS A 783 11.13 9.62 36.99
C LYS A 783 11.72 10.98 36.61
N GLN A 784 12.97 11.04 36.20
CA GLN A 784 13.62 12.27 35.74
C GLN A 784 12.91 12.89 34.51
N VAL A 785 12.43 12.09 33.56
CA VAL A 785 11.64 12.58 32.42
C VAL A 785 10.34 13.20 32.91
N THR A 786 9.64 12.57 33.84
CA THR A 786 8.41 13.10 34.45
C THR A 786 8.66 14.45 35.13
N GLU A 787 9.73 14.53 35.94
CA GLU A 787 10.13 15.79 36.61
C GLU A 787 10.48 16.88 35.61
N GLU A 788 11.14 16.54 34.51
CA GLU A 788 11.47 17.50 33.44
C GLU A 788 10.22 18.02 32.74
N PHE A 789 9.23 17.17 32.42
CA PHE A 789 7.95 17.63 31.88
C PHE A 789 7.22 18.60 32.80
N ILE A 790 7.23 18.35 34.13
CA ILE A 790 6.64 19.27 35.14
C ILE A 790 7.35 20.62 35.08
N LYS A 791 8.68 20.63 35.13
CA LYS A 791 9.49 21.86 35.05
C LYS A 791 9.22 22.63 33.74
N MET A 792 9.11 21.92 32.64
CA MET A 792 8.79 22.52 31.33
C MET A 792 7.41 23.18 31.37
N ALA A 793 6.40 22.51 31.93
CA ALA A 793 5.04 23.04 32.04
C ALA A 793 5.01 24.31 32.91
N GLN A 794 5.64 24.27 34.10
CA GLN A 794 5.77 25.42 35.00
C GLN A 794 6.49 26.60 34.34
N SER A 795 7.61 26.35 33.72
CA SER A 795 8.39 27.36 32.98
C SER A 795 7.56 28.00 31.87
N ARG A 796 6.83 27.19 31.11
CA ARG A 796 6.00 27.67 30.00
C ARG A 796 4.84 28.53 30.50
N ASP A 797 4.14 28.10 31.55
CA ASP A 797 3.03 28.86 32.17
C ASP A 797 3.51 30.22 32.71
N LYS A 798 4.72 30.24 33.29
CA LYS A 798 5.35 31.49 33.77
C LYS A 798 5.68 32.44 32.60
N VAL A 799 6.25 31.92 31.53
CA VAL A 799 6.60 32.71 30.32
C VAL A 799 5.36 33.31 29.66
N LEU A 800 4.25 32.58 29.58
CA LEU A 800 3.00 33.08 28.99
C LEU A 800 2.32 34.15 29.84
N LYS A 801 2.65 34.23 31.13
CA LYS A 801 2.14 35.25 32.06
C LYS A 801 3.07 36.47 32.19
N SER A 802 4.24 36.42 31.61
CA SER A 802 5.24 37.48 31.70
C SER A 802 5.50 38.09 30.31
N ASP A 803 5.75 39.37 30.30
CA ASP A 803 6.24 40.05 29.09
C ASP A 803 7.58 39.44 28.62
N PRO A 804 7.84 39.39 27.30
CA PRO A 804 9.15 39.06 26.80
C PRO A 804 10.25 39.96 27.40
N VAL A 805 11.46 39.44 27.55
CA VAL A 805 12.56 40.15 28.21
C VAL A 805 12.82 41.53 27.57
N ILE A 806 12.68 41.65 26.26
CA ILE A 806 12.80 42.91 25.53
C ILE A 806 11.74 43.92 25.97
N VAL A 807 10.52 43.48 26.24
CA VAL A 807 9.39 44.30 26.71
C VAL A 807 9.57 44.67 28.19
N GLN A 808 10.01 43.73 29.02
CA GLN A 808 10.30 43.95 30.42
C GLN A 808 11.43 45.02 30.54
N ASN A 809 12.54 44.81 29.82
CA ASN A 809 13.65 45.77 29.84
C ASN A 809 13.22 47.16 29.35
N PHE A 810 12.39 47.19 28.31
CA PHE A 810 11.83 48.43 27.79
C PHE A 810 11.05 49.20 28.86
N TRP A 811 10.09 48.53 29.51
CA TRP A 811 9.26 49.16 30.54
C TRP A 811 10.10 49.60 31.75
N ASN A 812 11.06 48.79 32.19
CA ASN A 812 12.00 49.14 33.24
C ASN A 812 12.79 50.42 32.88
N THR A 813 13.28 50.46 31.58
CA THR A 813 13.98 51.63 31.09
C THR A 813 13.07 52.86 31.05
N ILE A 814 11.82 52.71 30.63
CA ILE A 814 10.85 53.83 30.64
C ILE A 814 10.58 54.33 32.03
N GLU A 815 10.39 53.44 33.02
CA GLU A 815 10.17 53.79 34.41
C GLU A 815 11.39 54.51 35.00
N GLU A 816 12.60 54.01 34.73
CA GLU A 816 13.85 54.60 35.16
C GLU A 816 14.05 56.00 34.54
N MET A 817 13.76 56.15 33.23
CA MET A 817 13.83 57.44 32.53
C MET A 817 12.83 58.45 33.15
N GLU A 818 11.59 58.04 33.36
CA GLU A 818 10.59 58.90 33.98
C GLU A 818 11.02 59.32 35.43
N ASP A 819 11.57 58.41 36.21
CA ASP A 819 11.99 58.74 37.57
C ASP A 819 13.26 59.61 37.66
N SER A 820 14.27 59.30 36.82
CA SER A 820 15.57 59.96 36.87
C SER A 820 15.51 61.33 36.21
N ILE A 821 14.98 61.41 34.97
CA ILE A 821 15.00 62.64 34.21
C ILE A 821 13.95 63.63 34.71
N ARG A 822 12.78 63.14 35.17
CA ARG A 822 11.74 63.95 35.76
C ARG A 822 12.21 64.72 37.01
N LYS A 823 13.05 64.11 37.82
CA LYS A 823 13.64 64.75 39.00
C LYS A 823 14.60 65.89 38.62
N VAL A 824 15.33 65.75 37.52
CA VAL A 824 16.29 66.73 37.05
C VAL A 824 15.62 67.90 36.32
N GLU A 825 14.61 67.62 35.48
CA GLU A 825 13.97 68.66 34.64
C GLU A 825 12.72 69.28 35.30
N HIS A 826 12.31 68.84 36.49
CA HIS A 826 11.08 69.21 37.16
C HIS A 826 9.81 69.12 36.27
N ALA A 827 9.79 68.17 35.37
CA ALA A 827 8.72 67.94 34.41
C ALA A 827 7.62 66.99 34.96
N GLU A 828 6.37 67.13 34.52
CA GLU A 828 5.29 66.20 34.87
C GLU A 828 5.51 64.78 34.30
N SER A 829 6.11 64.68 33.15
CA SER A 829 6.47 63.42 32.51
C SER A 829 7.48 63.73 31.38
N VAL A 830 8.33 62.74 31.09
CA VAL A 830 9.41 62.84 30.07
C VAL A 830 9.06 62.11 28.78
N VAL A 831 8.41 60.98 28.84
CA VAL A 831 8.13 60.10 27.68
C VAL A 831 6.66 59.78 27.51
N ASN A 832 5.86 59.89 28.57
CA ASN A 832 4.43 59.67 28.52
C ASN A 832 3.65 60.91 28.04
N HIS A 833 3.17 60.92 26.83
CA HIS A 833 2.42 62.01 26.24
C HIS A 833 0.96 62.14 26.72
N SER A 834 0.42 61.13 27.44
CA SER A 834 -0.98 61.16 27.90
C SER A 834 -1.20 61.99 29.14
N ALA A 835 -2.25 62.77 29.17
CA ALA A 835 -2.72 63.47 30.37
C ALA A 835 -3.63 62.55 31.25
N LYS A 836 -4.08 61.40 30.73
CA LYS A 836 -4.88 60.45 31.49
C LYS A 836 -4.01 59.57 32.36
N SER A 837 -4.50 59.29 33.60
CA SER A 837 -3.76 58.51 34.60
C SER A 837 -3.72 57.03 34.34
N ASP A 838 -4.70 56.52 33.59
CA ASP A 838 -4.91 55.06 33.28
C ASP A 838 -4.18 54.58 32.04
N ILE A 839 -3.56 55.45 31.28
CA ILE A 839 -2.85 55.08 30.03
C ILE A 839 -1.46 55.71 29.92
N ILE A 840 -0.59 54.99 29.26
CA ILE A 840 0.72 55.50 28.78
C ILE A 840 0.67 55.66 27.28
N ALA A 841 1.10 56.85 26.80
CA ALA A 841 1.16 57.12 25.39
C ALA A 841 2.59 57.47 24.97
N ILE A 842 3.19 56.56 24.16
CA ILE A 842 4.58 56.62 23.74
C ILE A 842 4.66 57.08 22.28
N ASN A 843 5.37 58.20 22.04
CA ASN A 843 5.83 58.55 20.71
C ASN A 843 7.28 58.06 20.51
N PHE A 844 7.50 57.05 19.66
CA PHE A 844 8.80 56.41 19.53
C PHE A 844 9.87 57.39 19.02
N ALA A 845 9.56 58.29 18.08
CA ALA A 845 10.51 59.30 17.62
C ALA A 845 10.98 60.21 18.76
N HIS A 846 10.07 60.64 19.64
CA HIS A 846 10.41 61.45 20.83
C HIS A 846 11.17 60.62 21.86
N LEU A 847 10.71 59.39 22.12
CA LEU A 847 11.34 58.49 23.07
C LEU A 847 12.80 58.20 22.74
N TYR A 848 13.10 57.85 21.47
CA TYR A 848 14.46 57.54 21.06
C TYR A 848 15.37 58.78 21.06
N LYS A 849 14.80 59.97 20.85
CA LYS A 849 15.52 61.21 21.00
C LYS A 849 15.88 61.45 22.47
N VAL A 850 14.94 61.37 23.38
CA VAL A 850 15.16 61.50 24.83
C VAL A 850 16.15 60.43 25.30
N ALA A 851 15.99 59.20 24.92
CA ALA A 851 16.93 58.14 25.32
C ALA A 851 18.36 58.43 24.85
N ALA A 852 18.54 58.94 23.63
CA ALA A 852 19.85 59.29 23.11
C ALA A 852 20.45 60.50 23.89
N ASP A 853 19.64 61.53 24.21
CA ASP A 853 20.07 62.70 24.95
C ASP A 853 20.56 62.35 26.37
N TYR A 854 19.95 61.36 27.01
CA TYR A 854 20.29 60.87 28.35
C TYR A 854 21.10 59.59 28.38
N ARG A 855 21.55 59.05 27.21
CA ARG A 855 22.40 57.87 27.09
C ARG A 855 21.75 56.56 27.56
N TYR A 856 20.46 56.43 27.42
CA TYR A 856 19.76 55.19 27.60
C TYR A 856 19.81 54.36 26.31
N ALA A 857 20.10 53.07 26.43
CA ALA A 857 20.07 52.14 25.31
C ALA A 857 18.65 51.57 25.16
N LEU A 858 18.08 51.68 23.97
CA LEU A 858 16.81 51.06 23.61
C LEU A 858 17.03 50.05 22.47
N PRO A 859 16.23 48.98 22.42
CA PRO A 859 16.24 48.02 21.31
C PRO A 859 15.89 48.67 19.96
N GLU A 860 16.14 47.96 18.87
CA GLU A 860 15.76 48.46 17.55
C GLU A 860 14.22 48.65 17.45
N VAL A 861 13.79 49.75 16.82
CA VAL A 861 12.38 50.22 16.85
C VAL A 861 11.41 49.19 16.36
N ASN A 862 11.71 48.50 15.26
CA ASN A 862 10.81 47.56 14.62
C ASN A 862 10.64 46.28 15.48
N GLU A 863 11.73 45.78 16.04
CA GLU A 863 11.74 44.65 16.95
C GLU A 863 10.93 44.93 18.20
N LEU A 864 11.19 46.11 18.81
CA LEU A 864 10.47 46.54 20.00
C LEU A 864 8.98 46.77 19.75
N GLN A 865 8.60 47.40 18.64
CA GLN A 865 7.18 47.61 18.29
C GLN A 865 6.45 46.30 18.09
N ASN A 866 7.10 45.33 17.48
CA ASN A 866 6.49 43.98 17.31
C ASN A 866 6.28 43.30 18.66
N ALA A 867 7.25 43.35 19.56
CA ALA A 867 7.13 42.75 20.88
C ALA A 867 6.09 43.46 21.75
N LEU A 868 6.04 44.77 21.72
CA LEU A 868 5.12 45.60 22.54
C LEU A 868 3.64 45.41 22.17
N ARG A 869 3.32 44.96 20.98
CA ARG A 869 1.93 44.57 20.63
C ARG A 869 1.38 43.44 21.49
N HIS A 870 2.27 42.67 22.09
CA HIS A 870 1.95 41.51 22.93
C HIS A 870 2.31 41.79 24.41
N SER A 871 2.52 43.03 24.81
CA SER A 871 2.82 43.40 26.20
C SER A 871 1.64 43.10 27.12
N LEU A 872 1.93 42.41 28.20
CA LEU A 872 0.93 41.93 29.19
C LEU A 872 0.85 42.88 30.40
N HIS A 873 1.99 43.35 30.87
CA HIS A 873 2.05 44.21 32.05
C HIS A 873 1.51 45.63 31.78
N TYR A 874 1.99 46.21 30.63
CA TYR A 874 1.40 47.40 30.05
C TYR A 874 0.63 47.00 28.78
N ARG A 875 -0.64 46.67 28.94
CA ARG A 875 -1.46 46.13 27.87
C ARG A 875 -1.52 47.07 26.66
N PHE A 876 -1.12 46.61 25.50
CA PHE A 876 -1.23 47.38 24.26
C PHE A 876 -2.68 47.61 23.87
N ILE A 877 -3.07 48.86 23.60
CA ILE A 877 -4.42 49.27 23.18
C ILE A 877 -4.47 49.58 21.70
N GLU A 878 -3.64 50.56 21.25
CA GLU A 878 -3.73 51.05 19.88
C GLU A 878 -2.41 51.67 19.40
N ALA A 879 -2.06 51.51 18.13
CA ALA A 879 -0.89 52.12 17.50
C ALA A 879 -1.25 53.41 16.77
N ASN A 880 -0.30 54.34 16.73
CA ASN A 880 -0.38 55.59 15.94
C ASN A 880 -1.62 56.45 16.22
N LYS A 881 -2.16 56.41 17.41
CA LYS A 881 -3.28 57.24 17.83
C LYS A 881 -2.86 58.70 17.98
N ALA A 882 -3.60 59.64 17.40
CA ALA A 882 -3.38 61.07 17.58
C ALA A 882 -3.90 61.50 18.96
N ILE A 883 -3.03 62.04 19.81
CA ILE A 883 -3.36 62.61 21.14
C ILE A 883 -2.74 63.98 21.30
N GLN A 884 -3.39 64.81 22.13
CA GLN A 884 -2.83 66.04 22.58
C GLN A 884 -1.76 65.73 23.64
N SER A 885 -0.52 66.04 23.35
CA SER A 885 0.61 65.75 24.21
C SER A 885 0.70 66.72 25.36
N LYS A 886 0.78 66.22 26.58
CA LYS A 886 1.06 67.06 27.78
C LYS A 886 2.51 67.52 27.86
N ILE A 887 3.43 66.91 27.09
CA ILE A 887 4.85 67.28 27.06
C ILE A 887 5.13 68.41 26.09
N THR A 888 4.54 68.37 24.90
CA THR A 888 4.84 69.33 23.79
C THR A 888 3.71 70.28 23.51
N ASN A 889 2.57 70.17 24.17
CA ASN A 889 1.33 70.91 23.88
C ASN A 889 0.89 70.90 22.42
N SER A 890 1.21 69.84 21.68
CA SER A 890 0.87 69.64 20.27
C SER A 890 0.34 68.24 20.06
N THR A 891 -0.41 68.02 18.95
CA THR A 891 -0.90 66.69 18.60
C THR A 891 0.26 65.80 18.18
N LYS A 892 0.40 64.62 18.80
CA LYS A 892 1.41 63.62 18.49
C LYS A 892 0.75 62.25 18.21
N ARG A 893 1.30 61.51 17.31
CA ARG A 893 0.91 60.11 17.07
C ARG A 893 1.68 59.23 18.03
N CYS A 894 0.97 58.53 18.91
CA CYS A 894 1.54 57.70 19.97
C CYS A 894 0.96 56.28 19.93
N TRP A 895 1.76 55.37 20.45
CA TRP A 895 1.28 54.06 20.85
C TRP A 895 0.73 54.11 22.23
N ILE A 896 -0.47 53.52 22.42
CA ILE A 896 -1.23 53.63 23.69
C ILE A 896 -1.17 52.30 24.40
N PHE A 897 -0.85 52.36 25.69
CA PHE A 897 -0.84 51.19 26.58
C PHE A 897 -1.67 51.49 27.85
N GLU A 898 -2.32 50.48 28.37
CA GLU A 898 -3.01 50.52 29.66
C GLU A 898 -1.99 50.50 30.78
N LYS A 899 -2.12 51.37 31.77
CA LYS A 899 -1.22 51.36 32.92
C LYS A 899 -1.73 50.33 33.93
N PRO A 900 -0.82 49.47 34.46
CA PRO A 900 -1.24 48.48 35.41
C PRO A 900 -1.84 49.16 36.64
N THR A 901 -2.99 48.70 37.10
CA THR A 901 -3.60 49.15 38.35
C THR A 901 -2.69 48.69 39.47
N SER A 902 -2.01 49.65 40.15
CA SER A 902 -1.24 49.32 41.33
C SER A 902 -2.16 48.65 42.32
N GLN A 903 -1.90 47.37 42.63
CA GLN A 903 -2.45 46.80 43.87
C GLN A 903 -1.95 47.65 45.03
N ARG A 904 -2.88 48.39 45.64
CA ARG A 904 -2.63 48.94 46.99
C ARG A 904 -2.56 47.74 47.94
N ASP A 905 -1.40 47.54 48.54
CA ASP A 905 -1.21 46.62 49.67
C ASP A 905 -2.24 46.87 50.77
#